data_31d68807f778c86959341af6bcfa69aa
#
_entry.id   31d68807f778c86959341af6bcfa69aa
#
_cell.length_a   1.000
_cell.length_b   1.000
_cell.length_c   1.000
_cell.angle_alpha   90.00
_cell.angle_beta   90.00
_cell.angle_gamma   90.00
#
_symmetry.space_group_name_H-M   'P 1'
#
loop_
_entity.id
_entity.type
_entity.pdbx_description
1 polymer ?
#
loop_
_entity_poly.entity_id
_entity_poly.type
_entity_poly.pdbx_seq_one_letter_code
_entity_poly.pdbx_strand_id
1 'polypeptide(L)'
;MSLLIRRGRTAGRPSVGERILLAGVIGVFALAACEKTNGTATQRSGGTTGRGGSSGGSGGAGGQAGVGGSTSSPTGGVGGGSQPTGGSQGGGGIPASGGSPSGGSGGSGAGGTVVTGISGGGGAAGGAPATGGEVATGGAAATGGSAGSGGSAGGSSGGATGNGGQTGSGGSTVTDGGQPDVARIIQNFNQSWKFKRADVSGAEATAFDDSTWGNVGLPHSFSLPYFMSPKFYVGYGWYRKHFTVPSSWSGKSVFLEFQAAFDQAQIYVNGTQVGQHIGGYNGFSVDVTSAIKAGDNVVAVRLNNNWNAQLPPITGDHTFQGGLYRDVFVVVTDPLHVAWYGTWVTTPTLATNSGSSSTVNIKTEVRNDRTAAVNATLKTDIVDNSGKVVTTISSQQQIDAGETVTFDQTTPAVSNPSLWHPDHPTMYQALSYLSDDAGTVDTFTTAFGFRWISWTADKGFFLNGAHYWIQGGNVHQDHAGWGIGVSDSALVRDVQMVKDAGMNFIRGSHYPKAPAFADACDQLGILLWSENCFWGGFGGGPGGWSYSGAYPSTSADFDAYDNNVLASLTEMIRIHRNHPSIIAWSTGNEDFFNGGGPADRVIALLKKEVALIHQLDPAPTGRPAAIGGAQSKIGSTEPGPLGDVAGYNGDGVGYDNPGIPNVVSEYGSTVNVLRPGSYDPGWGNLTVTNGMPAQPAWRSGASKWCIFDYGSQMGTTYIHTGIVDNFRIPKRSYYWYRNTYAKVAPPTWPSSGTPAGLKLTASTTTLTAVDGTQDAWLLVTVVDASGKPISNNVTVTLAVTSGPGEFPTGPSITFTPGTGSPANDIAILDGQAAIEFRTYYSGTSVITASSPGLTSATVTITSQGSPAYVEGQTPPADNRPYTGQ
;
A
#
# COMPACT_ATOMS: atom_id res chain seq x y z
N MET A 1 -63.50 -7.75 -21.02
CA MET A 1 -63.85 -7.44 -22.42
C MET A 1 -62.53 -7.60 -23.18
N SER A 2 -62.15 -8.78 -23.55
CA SER A 2 -62.32 -9.59 -24.78
C SER A 2 -61.97 -8.83 -26.06
N LEU A 3 -60.94 -9.28 -26.72
CA LEU A 3 -60.75 -9.86 -28.03
C LEU A 3 -59.34 -9.62 -28.53
N LEU A 4 -58.39 -10.56 -28.72
CA LEU A 4 -58.24 -11.64 -29.70
C LEU A 4 -58.27 -11.16 -31.19
N ILE A 5 -57.20 -11.45 -31.94
CA ILE A 5 -57.12 -12.22 -33.19
C ILE A 5 -55.76 -11.95 -33.86
N ARG A 6 -54.83 -12.87 -33.96
CA ARG A 6 -54.47 -13.92 -34.93
C ARG A 6 -53.74 -13.45 -36.19
N ARG A 7 -52.54 -13.99 -36.32
CA ARG A 7 -51.87 -14.75 -37.40
C ARG A 7 -51.46 -14.08 -38.74
N GLY A 8 -50.26 -14.35 -39.13
CA GLY A 8 -49.78 -14.40 -40.51
C GLY A 8 -48.31 -14.80 -40.62
N ARG A 9 -48.08 -16.07 -40.97
CA ARG A 9 -46.76 -16.62 -41.37
C ARG A 9 -46.41 -16.18 -42.79
N THR A 10 -45.13 -15.96 -43.12
CA THR A 10 -44.51 -16.61 -44.28
C THR A 10 -42.96 -16.60 -44.14
N ALA A 11 -42.41 -17.68 -44.66
CA ALA A 11 -41.03 -18.08 -44.65
C ALA A 11 -40.21 -17.39 -45.75
N GLY A 12 -38.92 -17.29 -45.52
CA GLY A 12 -37.93 -17.02 -46.56
C GLY A 12 -36.49 -17.09 -46.01
N ARG A 13 -35.80 -18.17 -46.32
CA ARG A 13 -34.34 -18.36 -46.27
C ARG A 13 -33.80 -18.22 -47.69
N PRO A 14 -32.45 -18.18 -47.93
CA PRO A 14 -31.24 -17.78 -47.20
C PRO A 14 -30.24 -16.95 -48.04
N SER A 15 -29.16 -16.38 -47.47
CA SER A 15 -27.83 -16.34 -48.13
C SER A 15 -26.75 -15.97 -47.10
N VAL A 16 -25.86 -16.83 -46.87
CA VAL A 16 -24.41 -16.96 -46.98
C VAL A 16 -23.62 -15.65 -46.70
N GLY A 17 -22.81 -15.72 -45.63
CA GLY A 17 -21.43 -15.20 -45.61
C GLY A 17 -21.20 -13.95 -44.81
N GLU A 18 -20.66 -14.14 -43.60
CA GLU A 18 -19.42 -13.52 -43.19
C GLU A 18 -19.04 -14.01 -41.79
N ARG A 19 -18.02 -14.85 -41.74
CA ARG A 19 -17.33 -15.22 -40.50
C ARG A 19 -16.33 -14.11 -40.22
N ILE A 20 -16.53 -13.35 -39.16
CA ILE A 20 -15.47 -12.54 -38.57
C ILE A 20 -14.80 -13.39 -37.50
N LEU A 21 -13.57 -13.79 -37.78
CA LEU A 21 -12.62 -14.33 -36.81
C LEU A 21 -12.26 -13.18 -35.88
N LEU A 22 -12.58 -13.31 -34.58
CA LEU A 22 -11.93 -12.54 -33.51
C LEU A 22 -10.69 -13.34 -33.11
N ALA A 23 -9.54 -12.95 -33.68
CA ALA A 23 -8.24 -13.41 -33.19
C ALA A 23 -7.80 -12.53 -32.03
N GLY A 24 -7.62 -13.14 -30.86
CA GLY A 24 -7.03 -12.49 -29.69
C GLY A 24 -5.58 -12.13 -29.97
N VAL A 25 -5.23 -10.86 -29.75
CA VAL A 25 -3.84 -10.39 -29.78
C VAL A 25 -3.27 -10.55 -28.37
N ILE A 26 -2.52 -11.62 -28.16
CA ILE A 26 -1.56 -11.71 -27.05
C ILE A 26 -0.23 -11.19 -27.61
N GLY A 27 0.16 -9.99 -27.20
CA GLY A 27 1.44 -9.39 -27.58
C GLY A 27 2.60 -10.03 -26.81
N VAL A 28 3.33 -10.91 -27.46
CA VAL A 28 4.64 -11.36 -27.02
C VAL A 28 5.67 -10.37 -27.56
N PHE A 29 6.35 -9.63 -26.69
CA PHE A 29 7.51 -8.84 -27.07
C PHE A 29 8.72 -9.74 -27.28
N ALA A 30 9.05 -10.03 -28.54
CA ALA A 30 10.33 -10.57 -28.93
C ALA A 30 11.21 -9.44 -29.48
N LEU A 31 12.33 -9.15 -28.83
CA LEU A 31 13.40 -8.30 -29.35
C LEU A 31 14.09 -9.01 -30.52
N ALA A 32 13.99 -8.45 -31.73
CA ALA A 32 14.84 -8.85 -32.84
C ALA A 32 16.06 -7.94 -32.91
N ALA A 33 17.22 -8.56 -32.87
CA ALA A 33 18.52 -7.95 -33.13
C ALA A 33 18.66 -7.54 -34.59
N CYS A 34 19.26 -6.36 -34.79
CA CYS A 34 19.56 -5.78 -36.10
C CYS A 34 20.90 -6.34 -36.63
N GLU A 35 20.88 -7.15 -37.66
CA GLU A 35 22.04 -7.43 -38.49
C GLU A 35 21.99 -6.63 -39.82
N LYS A 36 23.09 -5.96 -40.10
CA LYS A 36 23.33 -5.23 -41.35
C LYS A 36 23.66 -6.19 -42.47
N THR A 37 23.00 -6.09 -43.62
CA THR A 37 23.62 -6.47 -44.92
C THR A 37 23.31 -5.44 -45.99
N ASN A 38 24.37 -5.08 -46.68
CA ASN A 38 24.44 -4.24 -47.90
C ASN A 38 23.83 -4.91 -49.11
N GLY A 39 23.22 -4.10 -50.02
CA GLY A 39 22.91 -4.57 -51.36
C GLY A 39 22.22 -3.53 -52.28
N THR A 40 23.02 -2.76 -52.95
CA THR A 40 22.92 -2.19 -54.29
C THR A 40 21.60 -1.85 -55.01
N ALA A 41 21.64 -0.70 -55.54
CA ALA A 41 20.82 0.14 -56.40
C ALA A 41 20.15 -0.53 -57.65
N THR A 42 19.06 0.08 -58.10
CA THR A 42 18.89 0.51 -59.49
C THR A 42 17.78 1.57 -59.65
N GLN A 43 18.09 2.51 -60.54
CA GLN A 43 17.39 3.73 -60.96
C GLN A 43 16.09 3.53 -61.75
N ARG A 44 15.22 4.54 -61.73
CA ARG A 44 14.76 5.43 -62.83
C ARG A 44 13.50 6.17 -62.37
N SER A 45 13.41 7.45 -62.46
CA SER A 45 13.57 8.53 -63.40
C SER A 45 12.29 9.38 -63.53
N GLY A 46 12.45 10.64 -63.49
CA GLY A 46 11.63 11.69 -64.10
C GLY A 46 10.75 12.46 -63.18
N GLY A 47 10.76 13.73 -63.09
CA GLY A 47 11.35 14.87 -63.75
C GLY A 47 10.65 16.13 -63.31
N THR A 48 11.47 17.17 -63.25
CA THR A 48 11.28 18.59 -63.63
C THR A 48 10.34 19.42 -62.75
N THR A 49 10.68 20.58 -62.33
CA THR A 49 11.28 21.86 -62.65
C THR A 49 10.97 22.79 -61.49
N GLY A 50 11.69 23.76 -61.08
CA GLY A 50 12.79 24.54 -61.51
C GLY A 50 12.93 25.81 -60.61
N ARG A 51 14.17 26.33 -60.56
CA ARG A 51 14.60 27.69 -60.31
C ARG A 51 14.39 28.33 -58.94
N GLY A 52 15.36 28.92 -58.34
CA GLY A 52 16.67 29.57 -58.55
C GLY A 52 16.97 30.37 -57.31
N GLY A 53 18.12 30.54 -56.91
CA GLY A 53 19.27 31.23 -57.29
C GLY A 53 19.97 31.71 -56.03
N SER A 54 21.22 31.40 -56.02
CA SER A 54 22.45 32.16 -55.85
C SER A 54 22.67 32.78 -54.45
N SER A 55 23.79 32.70 -53.84
CA SER A 55 25.20 32.86 -54.07
C SER A 55 25.94 32.93 -52.75
N GLY A 56 26.96 32.30 -52.53
CA GLY A 56 28.39 32.53 -52.58
C GLY A 56 28.90 32.54 -51.11
N GLY A 57 29.99 32.02 -50.73
CA GLY A 57 31.23 31.68 -51.34
C GLY A 57 32.24 31.44 -50.20
N SER A 58 33.13 30.50 -50.45
CA SER A 58 34.55 30.41 -50.11
C SER A 58 34.99 30.49 -48.64
N GLY A 59 35.71 29.60 -48.10
CA GLY A 59 36.99 28.94 -48.38
C GLY A 59 37.65 28.86 -46.98
N GLY A 60 38.38 27.90 -46.60
CA GLY A 60 39.48 27.18 -46.97
C GLY A 60 40.25 26.71 -45.73
N ALA A 61 40.55 25.46 -45.75
CA ALA A 61 41.78 24.72 -45.56
C ALA A 61 42.67 24.92 -44.30
N GLY A 62 43.02 23.77 -43.71
CA GLY A 62 44.37 23.37 -43.31
C GLY A 62 44.62 23.46 -41.78
N GLY A 63 45.06 22.42 -41.16
CA GLY A 63 46.11 21.57 -41.21
C GLY A 63 46.62 21.18 -39.82
N GLN A 64 46.75 19.94 -39.66
CA GLN A 64 47.65 19.07 -38.88
C GLN A 64 48.52 19.57 -37.72
N ALA A 65 48.51 18.74 -36.63
CA ALA A 65 49.62 17.98 -35.97
C ALA A 65 50.48 18.59 -34.90
N GLY A 66 50.75 17.86 -33.85
CA GLY A 66 52.00 17.79 -33.09
C GLY A 66 51.86 17.79 -31.55
N VAL A 67 51.83 16.70 -30.91
CA VAL A 67 52.83 15.93 -30.15
C VAL A 67 53.66 16.69 -29.08
N GLY A 68 53.65 16.10 -27.86
CA GLY A 68 54.69 16.18 -26.81
C GLY A 68 54.41 17.12 -25.65
N GLY A 69 54.45 16.74 -24.42
CA GLY A 69 55.33 15.87 -23.69
C GLY A 69 55.66 16.49 -22.36
N SER A 70 55.45 15.76 -21.33
CA SER A 70 56.19 15.51 -20.07
C SER A 70 56.51 16.62 -19.07
N THR A 71 56.20 16.29 -17.82
CA THR A 71 57.03 16.26 -16.58
C THR A 71 57.17 17.51 -15.75
N SER A 72 56.83 17.41 -14.51
CA SER A 72 57.58 17.41 -13.25
C SER A 72 57.01 18.31 -12.16
N SER A 73 56.72 17.67 -11.03
CA SER A 73 56.74 18.32 -9.71
C SER A 73 58.18 18.70 -9.32
N PRO A 74 58.47 19.60 -8.35
CA PRO A 74 58.39 19.17 -6.97
C PRO A 74 58.15 20.25 -5.85
N THR A 75 57.70 19.75 -4.72
CA THR A 75 58.08 19.97 -3.30
C THR A 75 58.39 21.36 -2.71
N GLY A 76 57.82 21.48 -1.49
CA GLY A 76 58.39 22.17 -0.33
C GLY A 76 57.80 23.57 -0.08
N GLY A 77 57.39 23.93 1.08
CA GLY A 77 57.67 23.67 2.48
C GLY A 77 57.16 24.81 3.34
N VAL A 78 56.65 24.45 4.45
CA VAL A 78 56.76 24.93 5.83
C VAL A 78 56.74 26.46 6.17
N GLY A 79 55.93 26.74 7.20
CA GLY A 79 56.05 27.83 8.16
C GLY A 79 54.90 28.84 8.08
N GLY A 80 54.10 29.08 9.08
CA GLY A 80 54.36 29.28 10.47
C GLY A 80 53.89 30.67 10.86
N GLY A 81 52.97 30.77 11.83
CA GLY A 81 53.00 31.87 12.74
C GLY A 81 51.85 32.87 12.79
N SER A 82 51.08 32.75 13.88
CA SER A 82 50.64 33.84 14.79
C SER A 82 49.48 34.77 14.39
N GLN A 83 48.46 34.68 15.22
CA GLN A 83 47.59 35.82 15.62
C GLN A 83 48.39 36.97 16.28
N PRO A 84 47.86 38.20 16.35
CA PRO A 84 46.99 38.52 17.47
C PRO A 84 45.90 39.62 17.26
N THR A 85 44.83 39.49 18.06
CA THR A 85 44.13 40.43 18.94
C THR A 85 43.89 41.92 18.58
N GLY A 86 42.68 42.32 18.92
CA GLY A 86 42.27 43.66 19.32
C GLY A 86 41.47 44.42 18.27
N GLY A 87 40.32 44.95 18.53
CA GLY A 87 39.69 45.55 19.64
C GLY A 87 38.73 46.63 19.14
N SER A 88 37.57 46.66 19.66
CA SER A 88 36.67 47.69 20.09
C SER A 88 36.08 48.76 19.14
N GLN A 89 34.76 48.81 19.32
CA GLN A 89 33.91 49.97 19.56
C GLN A 89 33.39 50.88 18.43
N GLY A 90 32.12 51.12 18.58
CA GLY A 90 31.31 52.30 18.39
C GLY A 90 30.44 52.31 17.14
N GLY A 91 29.18 52.46 17.16
CA GLY A 91 28.26 53.19 18.03
C GLY A 91 27.35 53.98 17.11
N GLY A 92 26.06 53.97 17.42
CA GLY A 92 25.09 54.97 16.97
C GLY A 92 24.34 54.57 15.66
N GLY A 93 23.07 54.65 15.56
CA GLY A 93 22.01 55.33 16.24
C GLY A 93 20.76 55.19 15.43
N ILE A 94 19.68 54.99 16.09
CA ILE A 94 18.28 55.09 15.58
C ILE A 94 17.97 56.57 15.28
N PRO A 95 17.03 56.93 14.40
CA PRO A 95 15.74 57.27 14.89
C PRO A 95 14.53 56.79 14.11
N ALA A 96 13.46 56.63 14.91
CA ALA A 96 12.10 56.43 14.56
C ALA A 96 11.44 57.76 14.14
N SER A 97 10.39 57.68 13.41
CA SER A 97 9.19 58.56 13.41
C SER A 97 8.25 58.04 12.32
N GLY A 98 7.02 57.78 12.54
CA GLY A 98 5.97 58.46 13.24
C GLY A 98 4.90 58.85 12.25
N GLY A 99 3.65 58.51 12.55
CA GLY A 99 2.56 59.19 11.96
C GLY A 99 1.35 58.37 11.55
N SER A 100 0.47 58.13 12.50
CA SER A 100 -0.97 58.09 12.21
C SER A 100 -1.52 59.52 12.25
N PRO A 101 -2.62 59.88 11.59
CA PRO A 101 -3.91 60.07 12.30
C PRO A 101 -5.12 59.57 11.49
N SER A 102 -6.13 58.97 12.15
CA SER A 102 -7.27 59.41 12.91
C SER A 102 -8.37 60.14 12.14
N GLY A 103 -9.56 59.75 12.40
CA GLY A 103 -10.81 60.46 12.32
C GLY A 103 -11.84 59.70 11.48
N GLY A 104 -13.01 59.42 11.93
CA GLY A 104 -13.74 59.79 13.07
C GLY A 104 -15.21 59.70 12.76
N SER A 105 -15.94 59.36 13.77
CA SER A 105 -17.34 59.69 14.15
C SER A 105 -18.44 59.14 13.25
N GLY A 106 -19.46 58.63 13.73
CA GLY A 106 -20.40 58.70 14.86
C GLY A 106 -21.62 58.03 14.41
N GLY A 107 -22.50 57.54 15.17
CA GLY A 107 -22.95 57.68 16.43
C GLY A 107 -24.29 56.97 16.61
N SER A 108 -24.52 56.56 17.80
CA SER A 108 -25.72 56.47 18.60
C SER A 108 -26.96 55.75 18.03
N GLY A 109 -27.66 54.93 18.74
CA GLY A 109 -27.94 54.82 20.15
C GLY A 109 -28.93 53.64 20.30
N ALA A 110 -28.81 53.06 21.36
CA ALA A 110 -29.60 53.05 22.58
C ALA A 110 -30.90 52.27 22.52
N GLY A 111 -31.01 51.37 23.34
CA GLY A 111 -31.90 51.09 24.42
C GLY A 111 -32.68 49.80 24.13
N GLY A 112 -32.82 48.93 25.02
CA GLY A 112 -32.90 48.82 26.40
C GLY A 112 -33.90 47.75 26.74
N THR A 113 -33.45 46.91 27.63
CA THR A 113 -34.20 46.44 28.84
C THR A 113 -35.40 45.53 28.67
N VAL A 114 -35.23 44.26 29.03
CA VAL A 114 -35.58 43.65 30.33
C VAL A 114 -37.07 43.29 30.58
N VAL A 115 -37.26 42.04 31.04
CA VAL A 115 -38.05 41.57 32.16
C VAL A 115 -39.26 40.71 31.86
N THR A 116 -39.14 39.51 32.39
CA THR A 116 -40.12 38.70 33.15
C THR A 116 -41.46 38.41 32.51
N GLY A 117 -41.90 37.19 32.56
CA GLY A 117 -41.99 36.19 33.56
C GLY A 117 -43.37 35.60 33.61
N ILE A 118 -43.48 34.43 34.12
CA ILE A 118 -44.63 33.84 34.83
C ILE A 118 -45.68 33.10 34.02
N SER A 119 -45.59 31.81 34.12
CA SER A 119 -46.40 30.82 34.87
C SER A 119 -47.77 30.43 34.34
N GLY A 120 -47.94 29.12 34.51
CA GLY A 120 -49.22 28.49 34.82
C GLY A 120 -49.81 27.71 33.65
N GLY A 121 -50.16 26.54 33.78
CA GLY A 121 -50.48 25.61 34.78
C GLY A 121 -51.45 24.56 34.26
N GLY A 122 -51.35 23.42 34.77
CA GLY A 122 -52.42 22.48 34.99
C GLY A 122 -52.76 21.57 33.82
N GLY A 123 -52.82 20.32 33.96
CA GLY A 123 -53.13 19.37 34.96
C GLY A 123 -53.52 18.10 34.30
N ALA A 124 -53.07 17.03 34.81
CA ALA A 124 -53.71 15.83 35.32
C ALA A 124 -54.49 14.99 34.31
N ALA A 125 -54.48 13.66 34.34
CA ALA A 125 -54.17 12.60 35.22
C ALA A 125 -54.50 11.29 34.57
N GLY A 126 -53.93 10.26 35.07
CA GLY A 126 -54.47 8.93 35.24
C GLY A 126 -54.15 7.89 34.13
N GLY A 127 -53.77 6.67 34.41
CA GLY A 127 -53.60 5.87 35.51
C GLY A 127 -53.11 4.51 35.01
N ALA A 128 -52.22 3.88 35.78
CA ALA A 128 -51.96 2.42 35.74
C ALA A 128 -53.05 1.64 36.46
N PRO A 129 -53.15 0.34 36.40
CA PRO A 129 -52.30 -0.60 37.13
C PRO A 129 -52.01 -1.94 36.39
N ALA A 130 -50.88 -2.55 36.58
CA ALA A 130 -50.40 -3.60 37.46
C ALA A 130 -51.30 -4.84 37.64
N THR A 131 -50.70 -5.98 37.48
CA THR A 131 -50.72 -7.25 38.26
C THR A 131 -50.18 -8.36 37.31
N GLY A 132 -49.30 -9.26 37.65
CA GLY A 132 -48.91 -9.90 38.88
C GLY A 132 -48.88 -11.40 38.60
N GLY A 133 -47.95 -12.15 39.17
CA GLY A 133 -48.04 -13.59 39.22
C GLY A 133 -46.70 -14.31 39.03
N GLU A 134 -46.01 -14.41 40.06
CA GLU A 134 -45.13 -15.38 40.64
C GLU A 134 -45.55 -16.85 40.40
N VAL A 135 -44.58 -17.75 40.51
CA VAL A 135 -44.29 -18.84 41.48
C VAL A 135 -43.51 -19.94 40.71
N ALA A 136 -42.29 -20.17 40.97
CA ALA A 136 -41.56 -20.96 42.00
C ALA A 136 -41.53 -22.47 41.78
N THR A 137 -40.39 -22.95 41.99
CA THR A 137 -39.83 -24.00 42.84
C THR A 137 -39.30 -25.24 42.15
N GLY A 138 -38.18 -25.59 42.45
CA GLY A 138 -37.51 -26.53 43.29
C GLY A 138 -36.60 -27.42 42.47
N GLY A 139 -35.44 -27.86 42.78
CA GLY A 139 -34.76 -28.00 44.05
C GLY A 139 -33.82 -29.18 43.98
N ALA A 140 -32.70 -29.02 44.63
CA ALA A 140 -31.87 -30.03 45.29
C ALA A 140 -30.81 -30.76 44.45
N ALA A 141 -29.55 -30.52 44.62
CA ALA A 141 -28.56 -30.91 45.64
C ALA A 141 -27.89 -32.24 45.27
N ALA A 142 -26.69 -32.56 45.47
CA ALA A 142 -25.52 -32.20 46.22
C ALA A 142 -24.38 -33.10 45.77
N THR A 143 -23.23 -32.85 45.95
CA THR A 143 -22.06 -32.91 46.85
C THR A 143 -20.83 -33.23 46.01
N GLY A 144 -19.66 -32.78 46.20
CA GLY A 144 -18.87 -32.21 47.22
C GLY A 144 -17.39 -32.22 46.86
N GLY A 145 -16.74 -31.29 47.32
CA GLY A 145 -15.43 -31.24 47.98
C GLY A 145 -14.19 -31.06 47.07
N SER A 146 -13.41 -30.16 47.23
CA SER A 146 -12.72 -29.33 48.12
C SER A 146 -11.41 -28.78 47.48
N ALA A 147 -11.24 -27.47 47.62
CA ALA A 147 -10.13 -26.75 48.15
C ALA A 147 -8.88 -26.52 47.28
N GLY A 148 -8.59 -25.23 47.07
CA GLY A 148 -7.25 -24.69 46.99
C GLY A 148 -7.08 -23.39 46.21
N SER A 149 -7.40 -22.28 46.86
CA SER A 149 -6.77 -20.94 46.88
C SER A 149 -6.02 -20.35 45.66
N GLY A 150 -6.39 -19.11 45.33
CA GLY A 150 -5.41 -18.09 45.01
C GLY A 150 -5.73 -17.26 43.77
N GLY A 151 -6.26 -16.08 43.99
CA GLY A 151 -6.74 -15.06 43.12
C GLY A 151 -5.77 -14.45 42.14
N SER A 152 -6.34 -13.88 41.14
CA SER A 152 -6.24 -12.48 40.73
C SER A 152 -6.88 -12.30 39.34
N ALA A 153 -7.75 -11.33 39.23
CA ALA A 153 -8.41 -10.88 38.02
C ALA A 153 -7.40 -10.32 37.02
N GLY A 154 -7.37 -10.88 35.84
CA GLY A 154 -6.70 -10.33 34.69
C GLY A 154 -7.64 -10.39 33.50
N GLY A 155 -7.96 -9.20 32.98
CA GLY A 155 -8.80 -9.03 31.81
C GLY A 155 -8.26 -9.79 30.61
N SER A 156 -9.08 -10.63 30.05
CA SER A 156 -8.82 -11.31 28.78
C SER A 156 -9.04 -10.35 27.62
N SER A 157 -7.97 -9.78 27.09
CA SER A 157 -7.93 -9.37 25.69
C SER A 157 -7.71 -10.64 24.87
N GLY A 158 -8.73 -11.02 24.11
CA GLY A 158 -8.63 -12.09 23.16
C GLY A 158 -7.59 -11.77 22.09
N GLY A 159 -6.41 -12.32 22.23
CA GLY A 159 -5.43 -12.36 21.18
C GLY A 159 -5.90 -13.34 20.11
N ALA A 160 -6.36 -12.85 18.99
CA ALA A 160 -6.40 -13.62 17.78
C ALA A 160 -4.95 -13.96 17.42
N THR A 161 -4.57 -15.22 17.58
CA THR A 161 -3.36 -15.76 16.96
C THR A 161 -3.56 -15.72 15.46
N GLY A 162 -3.26 -14.59 14.85
CA GLY A 162 -3.09 -14.49 13.42
C GLY A 162 -1.83 -15.28 13.03
N ASN A 163 -2.01 -16.47 12.47
CA ASN A 163 -1.00 -17.04 11.62
C ASN A 163 -0.69 -16.00 10.55
N GLY A 164 0.53 -15.48 10.57
CA GLY A 164 1.04 -14.61 9.52
C GLY A 164 0.89 -15.32 8.19
N GLY A 165 -0.13 -14.91 7.40
CA GLY A 165 -0.38 -15.45 6.09
C GLY A 165 0.79 -15.15 5.19
N GLN A 166 1.42 -16.19 4.67
CA GLN A 166 2.31 -16.08 3.53
C GLN A 166 1.50 -15.59 2.33
N THR A 167 1.56 -14.31 2.05
CA THR A 167 0.98 -13.69 0.86
C THR A 167 2.03 -13.54 -0.24
N GLY A 168 2.58 -14.65 -0.61
CA GLY A 168 3.15 -14.81 -1.94
C GLY A 168 2.21 -15.72 -2.70
N SER A 169 1.97 -15.51 -3.98
CA SER A 169 1.06 -16.27 -4.84
C SER A 169 0.74 -17.69 -4.29
N GLY A 170 -0.38 -17.77 -3.58
CA GLY A 170 -1.07 -18.90 -3.01
C GLY A 170 -0.31 -20.23 -2.81
N GLY A 171 0.27 -20.45 -1.66
CA GLY A 171 0.77 -21.75 -1.27
C GLY A 171 0.80 -21.89 0.25
N SER A 172 -0.24 -22.45 0.81
CA SER A 172 -0.27 -22.92 2.20
C SER A 172 -0.15 -24.44 2.19
N THR A 173 0.84 -25.00 2.89
CA THR A 173 0.96 -26.44 3.10
C THR A 173 -0.14 -26.90 4.04
N VAL A 174 -1.17 -27.53 3.49
CA VAL A 174 -2.11 -28.35 4.25
C VAL A 174 -1.56 -29.76 4.24
N THR A 175 -1.08 -30.25 5.39
CA THR A 175 -0.72 -31.67 5.56
C THR A 175 -2.02 -32.46 5.70
N ASP A 176 -2.44 -33.12 4.62
CA ASP A 176 -3.40 -34.21 4.67
C ASP A 176 -2.67 -35.52 4.27
N GLY A 177 -3.03 -36.59 4.98
CA GLY A 177 -2.31 -37.87 4.96
C GLY A 177 -2.27 -38.55 3.60
N GLY A 178 -1.09 -38.70 3.02
CA GLY A 178 -0.77 -39.82 2.16
C GLY A 178 -0.57 -39.61 0.67
N GLN A 179 -0.27 -38.38 0.18
CA GLN A 179 0.31 -38.20 -1.17
C GLN A 179 1.66 -37.51 -1.10
N PRO A 180 2.64 -37.87 -1.94
CA PRO A 180 3.90 -37.13 -2.00
C PRO A 180 3.61 -35.69 -2.44
N ASP A 181 3.95 -34.75 -1.57
CA ASP A 181 3.83 -33.31 -1.82
C ASP A 181 4.67 -32.92 -3.06
N VAL A 182 4.02 -32.81 -4.20
CA VAL A 182 4.55 -32.09 -5.35
C VAL A 182 4.04 -30.66 -5.24
N ALA A 183 4.34 -30.04 -4.11
CA ALA A 183 3.95 -28.66 -3.88
C ALA A 183 4.96 -27.74 -4.55
N ARG A 184 4.45 -26.64 -5.15
CA ARG A 184 5.33 -25.52 -5.49
C ARG A 184 6.02 -25.04 -4.22
N ILE A 185 7.30 -24.69 -4.33
CA ILE A 185 8.07 -24.14 -3.23
C ILE A 185 7.95 -22.62 -3.32
N ILE A 186 7.50 -21.97 -2.27
CA ILE A 186 7.54 -20.52 -2.11
C ILE A 186 8.44 -20.24 -0.93
N GLN A 187 9.58 -19.65 -1.20
CA GLN A 187 10.59 -19.35 -0.18
C GLN A 187 10.75 -17.85 -0.06
N ASN A 188 10.56 -17.33 1.15
CA ASN A 188 10.88 -15.93 1.45
C ASN A 188 12.37 -15.68 1.19
N PHE A 189 12.67 -14.57 0.53
CA PHE A 189 14.03 -14.24 0.07
C PHE A 189 14.55 -12.94 0.68
N ASN A 190 13.94 -12.42 1.71
CA ASN A 190 14.19 -11.09 2.30
C ASN A 190 15.50 -10.96 3.07
N GLN A 191 16.03 -12.07 3.62
CA GLN A 191 17.21 -12.03 4.50
C GLN A 191 18.51 -11.91 3.71
N SER A 192 19.57 -11.43 4.38
CA SER A 192 20.98 -11.53 3.93
C SER A 192 21.26 -10.87 2.58
N TRP A 193 20.70 -9.69 2.34
CA TRP A 193 21.08 -8.86 1.21
C TRP A 193 22.27 -7.95 1.55
N LYS A 194 23.09 -7.66 0.55
CA LYS A 194 24.07 -6.58 0.55
C LYS A 194 23.50 -5.37 -0.17
N PHE A 195 23.70 -4.19 0.36
CA PHE A 195 23.17 -2.95 -0.21
C PHE A 195 24.23 -1.86 -0.36
N LYS A 196 24.17 -1.15 -1.49
CA LYS A 196 24.96 0.06 -1.75
C LYS A 196 24.12 1.15 -2.37
N ARG A 197 24.05 2.30 -1.71
CA ARG A 197 23.35 3.49 -2.20
C ARG A 197 24.28 4.27 -3.15
N ALA A 198 24.44 3.77 -4.36
CA ALA A 198 25.24 4.36 -5.45
C ALA A 198 24.97 3.60 -6.74
N ASP A 199 25.32 4.16 -7.88
CA ASP A 199 25.45 3.40 -9.13
C ASP A 199 26.87 2.82 -9.21
N VAL A 200 26.97 1.49 -9.17
CA VAL A 200 28.25 0.78 -9.10
C VAL A 200 28.47 -0.02 -10.36
N SER A 201 29.46 0.35 -11.14
CA SER A 201 29.82 -0.36 -12.38
C SER A 201 30.34 -1.76 -12.08
N GLY A 202 29.84 -2.77 -12.83
CA GLY A 202 30.27 -4.17 -12.69
C GLY A 202 29.64 -4.91 -11.51
N ALA A 203 28.70 -4.28 -10.77
CA ALA A 203 28.06 -4.88 -9.61
C ALA A 203 27.13 -6.04 -9.96
N GLU A 204 26.78 -6.21 -11.23
CA GLU A 204 26.07 -7.38 -11.75
C GLU A 204 26.94 -8.65 -11.80
N ALA A 205 28.26 -8.51 -11.87
CA ALA A 205 29.18 -9.63 -12.08
C ALA A 205 29.26 -10.56 -10.88
N THR A 206 29.33 -11.88 -11.13
CA THR A 206 29.42 -12.91 -10.08
C THR A 206 30.65 -12.73 -9.18
N ALA A 207 31.79 -12.32 -9.75
CA ALA A 207 33.05 -12.15 -9.05
C ALA A 207 33.21 -10.77 -8.38
N PHE A 208 32.18 -9.90 -8.42
CA PHE A 208 32.25 -8.60 -7.80
C PHE A 208 32.36 -8.73 -6.28
N ASP A 209 33.29 -8.03 -5.66
CA ASP A 209 33.47 -8.00 -4.21
C ASP A 209 32.52 -7.01 -3.54
N ASP A 210 31.48 -7.54 -2.91
CA ASP A 210 30.49 -6.79 -2.14
C ASP A 210 30.70 -6.87 -0.61
N SER A 211 31.87 -7.33 -0.17
CA SER A 211 32.20 -7.54 1.26
C SER A 211 32.09 -6.24 2.09
N THR A 212 32.32 -5.09 1.45
CA THR A 212 32.24 -3.75 2.09
C THR A 212 30.85 -3.11 2.05
N TRP A 213 29.87 -3.79 1.43
CA TRP A 213 28.50 -3.27 1.38
C TRP A 213 27.75 -3.51 2.69
N GLY A 214 26.80 -2.63 3.02
CA GLY A 214 25.94 -2.79 4.19
C GLY A 214 25.13 -4.07 4.12
N ASN A 215 24.88 -4.70 5.26
CA ASN A 215 23.97 -5.83 5.37
C ASN A 215 22.56 -5.31 5.60
N VAL A 216 21.60 -5.78 4.81
CA VAL A 216 20.19 -5.39 4.97
C VAL A 216 19.28 -6.61 4.85
N GLY A 217 18.16 -6.54 5.53
CA GLY A 217 17.00 -7.38 5.26
C GLY A 217 15.91 -6.55 4.58
N LEU A 218 15.03 -7.23 3.84
CA LEU A 218 13.86 -6.61 3.24
C LEU A 218 12.65 -6.73 4.19
N PRO A 219 11.67 -5.86 4.08
CA PRO A 219 11.55 -4.66 3.24
C PRO A 219 12.54 -3.55 3.61
N HIS A 220 13.13 -2.88 2.58
CA HIS A 220 14.18 -1.88 2.78
C HIS A 220 14.01 -0.67 1.85
N SER A 221 14.16 0.55 2.41
CA SER A 221 14.16 1.81 1.65
C SER A 221 15.57 2.39 1.51
N PHE A 222 15.86 3.00 0.37
CA PHE A 222 17.09 3.79 0.16
C PHE A 222 17.29 4.89 1.20
N SER A 223 16.19 5.40 1.75
CA SER A 223 16.16 6.54 2.66
C SER A 223 16.15 6.13 4.13
N LEU A 224 16.36 4.85 4.44
CA LEU A 224 16.44 4.38 5.83
C LEU A 224 17.64 4.99 6.56
N PRO A 225 17.46 5.62 7.78
CA PRO A 225 16.21 5.88 8.46
C PRO A 225 15.50 7.12 7.93
N TYR A 226 14.17 7.08 7.87
CA TYR A 226 13.34 8.15 7.34
C TYR A 226 12.26 8.60 8.34
N PHE A 227 12.23 9.90 8.67
CA PHE A 227 11.26 10.50 9.59
C PHE A 227 10.65 11.74 8.96
N MET A 228 9.48 11.61 8.35
CA MET A 228 8.61 12.68 7.82
C MET A 228 9.33 13.87 7.13
N SER A 229 10.55 13.69 6.67
CA SER A 229 11.31 14.70 5.97
C SER A 229 10.84 14.84 4.52
N PRO A 230 10.74 16.05 3.94
CA PRO A 230 10.56 16.23 2.51
C PRO A 230 11.77 15.76 1.70
N LYS A 231 12.90 15.51 2.35
CA LYS A 231 14.12 15.03 1.70
C LYS A 231 14.19 13.51 1.78
N PHE A 232 14.26 12.89 0.63
CA PHE A 232 14.55 11.46 0.46
C PHE A 232 15.66 11.33 -0.59
N TYR A 233 16.36 10.21 -0.57
CA TYR A 233 17.43 9.96 -1.54
C TYR A 233 16.86 9.75 -2.94
N VAL A 234 17.42 10.44 -3.92
CA VAL A 234 17.14 10.26 -5.36
C VAL A 234 18.42 9.81 -6.05
N GLY A 235 18.36 8.71 -6.78
CA GLY A 235 19.51 8.12 -7.45
C GLY A 235 19.43 6.60 -7.49
N TYR A 236 20.58 5.97 -7.61
CA TYR A 236 20.72 4.52 -7.76
C TYR A 236 20.99 3.82 -6.44
N GLY A 237 20.49 2.59 -6.35
CA GLY A 237 20.85 1.63 -5.31
C GLY A 237 21.03 0.24 -5.90
N TRP A 238 22.01 -0.48 -5.40
CA TRP A 238 22.26 -1.87 -5.75
C TRP A 238 22.01 -2.76 -4.56
N TYR A 239 21.32 -3.87 -4.83
CA TYR A 239 21.15 -4.99 -3.91
C TYR A 239 21.85 -6.21 -4.48
N ARG A 240 22.55 -6.99 -3.64
CA ARG A 240 23.17 -8.25 -4.02
C ARG A 240 22.86 -9.31 -2.98
N LYS A 241 22.66 -10.54 -3.43
CA LYS A 241 22.43 -11.67 -2.52
C LYS A 241 23.10 -12.92 -3.08
N HIS A 242 23.91 -13.54 -2.21
CA HIS A 242 24.50 -14.87 -2.45
C HIS A 242 23.56 -15.92 -1.91
N PHE A 243 23.29 -16.97 -2.67
CA PHE A 243 22.42 -18.06 -2.26
C PHE A 243 22.80 -19.37 -2.94
N THR A 244 22.46 -20.48 -2.28
CA THR A 244 22.76 -21.83 -2.79
C THR A 244 21.48 -22.46 -3.34
N VAL A 245 21.52 -22.93 -4.59
CA VAL A 245 20.43 -23.65 -5.25
C VAL A 245 20.64 -25.16 -5.02
N PRO A 246 19.68 -25.86 -4.39
CA PRO A 246 19.78 -27.30 -4.19
C PRO A 246 19.63 -28.05 -5.51
N SER A 247 20.28 -29.23 -5.62
CA SER A 247 20.19 -30.07 -6.80
C SER A 247 18.77 -30.56 -7.13
N SER A 248 17.89 -30.57 -6.14
CA SER A 248 16.46 -30.92 -6.30
C SER A 248 15.66 -29.95 -7.19
N TRP A 249 16.19 -28.73 -7.45
CA TRP A 249 15.57 -27.79 -8.38
C TRP A 249 15.90 -28.06 -9.86
N SER A 250 16.76 -29.05 -10.14
CA SER A 250 17.07 -29.45 -11.53
C SER A 250 15.81 -29.88 -12.27
N GLY A 251 15.58 -29.27 -13.45
CA GLY A 251 14.39 -29.55 -14.28
C GLY A 251 13.10 -28.88 -13.81
N LYS A 252 13.19 -27.98 -12.83
CA LYS A 252 12.07 -27.14 -12.38
C LYS A 252 12.14 -25.76 -13.02
N SER A 253 11.02 -25.07 -13.09
CA SER A 253 10.96 -23.63 -13.39
C SER A 253 11.15 -22.85 -12.10
N VAL A 254 11.99 -21.81 -12.16
CA VAL A 254 12.35 -21.01 -10.98
C VAL A 254 12.12 -19.52 -11.29
N PHE A 255 11.41 -18.87 -10.39
CA PHE A 255 11.04 -17.46 -10.52
C PHE A 255 11.53 -16.66 -9.32
N LEU A 256 11.90 -15.40 -9.56
CA LEU A 256 12.01 -14.38 -8.54
C LEU A 256 10.76 -13.51 -8.61
N GLU A 257 9.98 -13.51 -7.55
CA GLU A 257 8.76 -12.72 -7.42
C GLU A 257 9.00 -11.55 -6.47
N PHE A 258 8.84 -10.34 -6.99
CA PHE A 258 8.97 -9.09 -6.25
C PHE A 258 7.59 -8.53 -5.99
N GLN A 259 7.23 -8.23 -4.75
CA GLN A 259 5.95 -7.58 -4.45
C GLN A 259 5.97 -6.08 -4.79
N ALA A 260 7.13 -5.44 -4.81
CA ALA A 260 7.39 -4.14 -5.43
C ALA A 260 8.88 -3.78 -5.41
N ALA A 261 9.30 -2.93 -6.35
CA ALA A 261 10.63 -2.33 -6.40
C ALA A 261 10.52 -0.91 -6.97
N PHE A 262 10.84 0.14 -6.17
CA PHE A 262 10.63 1.51 -6.61
C PHE A 262 11.88 2.10 -7.24
N ASP A 263 11.85 2.52 -8.54
CA ASP A 263 10.74 2.46 -9.50
C ASP A 263 11.18 1.83 -10.83
N GLN A 264 12.50 1.78 -11.12
CA GLN A 264 13.07 1.17 -12.32
C GLN A 264 14.08 0.10 -11.89
N ALA A 265 13.72 -1.16 -12.10
CA ALA A 265 14.47 -2.32 -11.66
C ALA A 265 15.13 -3.04 -12.84
N GLN A 266 16.41 -3.39 -12.68
CA GLN A 266 17.12 -4.33 -13.55
C GLN A 266 17.60 -5.51 -12.69
N ILE A 267 17.25 -6.72 -13.10
CA ILE A 267 17.50 -7.94 -12.32
C ILE A 267 18.54 -8.79 -13.05
N TYR A 268 19.59 -9.18 -12.34
CA TYR A 268 20.69 -9.99 -12.85
C TYR A 268 20.84 -11.26 -12.00
N VAL A 269 21.09 -12.37 -12.65
CA VAL A 269 21.48 -13.63 -12.01
C VAL A 269 22.78 -14.10 -12.61
N ASN A 270 23.79 -14.35 -11.79
CA ASN A 270 25.12 -14.79 -12.20
C ASN A 270 25.76 -13.90 -13.28
N GLY A 271 25.49 -12.59 -13.25
CA GLY A 271 26.04 -11.62 -14.20
C GLY A 271 25.20 -11.43 -15.46
N THR A 272 24.15 -12.24 -15.67
CA THR A 272 23.24 -12.13 -16.82
C THR A 272 22.00 -11.35 -16.42
N GLN A 273 21.61 -10.33 -17.20
CA GLN A 273 20.34 -9.66 -17.02
C GLN A 273 19.21 -10.61 -17.42
N VAL A 274 18.34 -10.95 -16.46
CA VAL A 274 17.22 -11.89 -16.64
C VAL A 274 15.88 -11.18 -16.72
N GLY A 275 15.80 -9.93 -16.26
CA GLY A 275 14.55 -9.16 -16.30
C GLY A 275 14.74 -7.69 -15.99
N GLN A 276 13.67 -6.95 -16.21
CA GLN A 276 13.53 -5.55 -15.80
C GLN A 276 12.06 -5.27 -15.53
N HIS A 277 11.80 -4.29 -14.67
CA HIS A 277 10.46 -3.79 -14.40
C HIS A 277 10.49 -2.27 -14.22
N ILE A 278 9.47 -1.60 -14.69
CA ILE A 278 9.24 -0.18 -14.51
C ILE A 278 7.88 0.04 -13.88
N GLY A 279 7.82 0.95 -12.91
CA GLY A 279 6.64 1.15 -12.06
C GLY A 279 6.95 0.75 -10.62
N GLY A 280 6.55 1.58 -9.66
CA GLY A 280 7.04 1.50 -8.28
C GLY A 280 6.16 0.71 -7.32
N TYR A 281 4.88 0.43 -7.64
CA TYR A 281 3.91 0.03 -6.64
C TYR A 281 3.29 -1.36 -6.85
N ASN A 282 3.49 -1.97 -7.99
CA ASN A 282 3.02 -3.32 -8.29
C ASN A 282 4.12 -4.35 -8.19
N GLY A 283 3.72 -5.61 -7.98
CA GLY A 283 4.61 -6.75 -8.02
C GLY A 283 4.84 -7.24 -9.45
N PHE A 284 5.91 -8.00 -9.62
CA PHE A 284 6.27 -8.65 -10.88
C PHE A 284 7.03 -9.95 -10.63
N SER A 285 7.01 -10.84 -11.60
CA SER A 285 7.72 -12.13 -11.59
C SER A 285 8.75 -12.18 -12.71
N VAL A 286 9.94 -12.72 -12.41
CA VAL A 286 11.05 -12.89 -13.37
C VAL A 286 11.44 -14.34 -13.42
N ASP A 287 11.39 -14.95 -14.60
CA ASP A 287 11.92 -16.30 -14.83
C ASP A 287 13.46 -16.28 -14.80
N VAL A 288 14.02 -17.03 -13.88
CA VAL A 288 15.47 -17.16 -13.68
C VAL A 288 15.98 -18.57 -13.97
N THR A 289 15.12 -19.45 -14.49
CA THR A 289 15.38 -20.88 -14.70
C THR A 289 16.66 -21.12 -15.47
N SER A 290 16.88 -20.40 -16.57
CA SER A 290 18.05 -20.60 -17.44
C SER A 290 19.35 -19.98 -16.89
N ALA A 291 19.24 -19.07 -15.91
CA ALA A 291 20.38 -18.32 -15.37
C ALA A 291 20.92 -18.90 -14.04
N ILE A 292 20.13 -19.71 -13.34
CA ILE A 292 20.57 -20.36 -12.09
C ILE A 292 21.31 -21.67 -12.40
N LYS A 293 22.14 -22.07 -11.44
CA LYS A 293 22.86 -23.37 -11.48
C LYS A 293 22.81 -24.01 -10.09
N ALA A 294 22.96 -25.31 -10.01
CA ALA A 294 23.13 -26.00 -8.74
C ALA A 294 24.38 -25.49 -8.01
N GLY A 295 24.28 -25.31 -6.69
CA GLY A 295 25.32 -24.69 -5.87
C GLY A 295 25.18 -23.15 -5.81
N ASP A 296 26.30 -22.45 -5.73
CA ASP A 296 26.34 -21.03 -5.43
C ASP A 296 25.93 -20.15 -6.61
N ASN A 297 25.05 -19.22 -6.33
CA ASN A 297 24.49 -18.22 -7.25
C ASN A 297 24.52 -16.83 -6.62
N VAL A 298 24.45 -15.82 -7.48
CA VAL A 298 24.34 -14.40 -7.08
C VAL A 298 23.18 -13.77 -7.82
N VAL A 299 22.25 -13.16 -7.08
CA VAL A 299 21.27 -12.22 -7.60
C VAL A 299 21.78 -10.80 -7.36
N ALA A 300 21.72 -9.95 -8.37
CA ALA A 300 21.97 -8.53 -8.25
C ALA A 300 20.79 -7.74 -8.82
N VAL A 301 20.35 -6.71 -8.10
CA VAL A 301 19.25 -5.84 -8.49
C VAL A 301 19.72 -4.40 -8.49
N ARG A 302 19.69 -3.76 -9.65
CA ARG A 302 19.96 -2.34 -9.82
C ARG A 302 18.64 -1.60 -9.86
N LEU A 303 18.46 -0.69 -8.92
CA LEU A 303 17.27 0.16 -8.83
C LEU A 303 17.64 1.61 -8.98
N ASN A 304 16.71 2.40 -9.51
CA ASN A 304 16.82 3.84 -9.44
C ASN A 304 15.43 4.47 -9.23
N ASN A 305 15.36 5.56 -8.46
CA ASN A 305 14.17 6.38 -8.26
C ASN A 305 14.35 7.80 -8.83
N ASN A 306 15.19 7.94 -9.87
CA ASN A 306 15.29 9.21 -10.58
C ASN A 306 13.96 9.51 -11.27
N TRP A 307 13.51 10.76 -11.14
CA TRP A 307 12.30 11.22 -11.79
C TRP A 307 12.33 10.98 -13.31
N ASN A 308 11.21 10.48 -13.84
CA ASN A 308 11.04 10.19 -15.26
C ASN A 308 9.62 10.60 -15.69
N ALA A 309 9.53 11.51 -16.65
CA ALA A 309 8.25 12.00 -17.17
C ALA A 309 7.35 10.92 -17.79
N GLN A 310 7.90 9.75 -18.10
CA GLN A 310 7.19 8.63 -18.72
C GLN A 310 6.64 7.63 -17.70
N LEU A 311 6.97 7.75 -16.40
CA LEU A 311 6.59 6.79 -15.37
C LEU A 311 5.63 7.41 -14.36
N PRO A 312 4.39 6.83 -14.18
CA PRO A 312 3.48 7.29 -13.15
C PRO A 312 3.89 6.77 -11.75
N PRO A 313 3.66 7.57 -10.70
CA PRO A 313 3.26 8.98 -10.74
C PRO A 313 4.45 9.88 -11.02
N ILE A 314 4.25 10.98 -11.75
CA ILE A 314 5.31 11.99 -11.99
C ILE A 314 5.29 13.11 -10.95
N THR A 315 4.34 13.09 -10.05
CA THR A 315 4.18 14.05 -8.95
C THR A 315 3.34 13.44 -7.84
N GLY A 316 3.27 14.11 -6.70
CA GLY A 316 2.45 13.73 -5.56
C GLY A 316 2.80 14.56 -4.33
N ASP A 317 2.05 14.40 -3.25
CA ASP A 317 2.35 15.02 -1.96
C ASP A 317 3.07 14.07 -0.99
N HIS A 318 3.27 12.81 -1.35
CA HIS A 318 4.05 11.82 -0.60
C HIS A 318 5.50 11.72 -1.10
N THR A 319 6.31 10.86 -0.52
CA THR A 319 7.72 10.69 -0.89
C THR A 319 7.92 9.50 -1.82
N PHE A 320 8.84 9.65 -2.75
CA PHE A 320 9.18 8.65 -3.78
C PHE A 320 10.51 7.96 -3.45
N GLN A 321 10.51 7.25 -2.32
CA GLN A 321 11.70 6.57 -1.84
C GLN A 321 11.98 5.32 -2.67
N GLY A 322 13.21 5.17 -3.15
CA GLY A 322 13.66 3.96 -3.84
C GLY A 322 13.87 2.79 -2.89
N GLY A 323 13.84 1.57 -3.42
CA GLY A 323 14.18 0.36 -2.65
C GLY A 323 13.44 -0.90 -3.07
N LEU A 324 13.94 -2.06 -2.59
CA LEU A 324 13.17 -3.30 -2.47
C LEU A 324 12.35 -3.18 -1.17
N TYR A 325 11.22 -2.49 -1.26
CA TYR A 325 10.49 -2.03 -0.09
C TYR A 325 9.29 -2.90 0.29
N ARG A 326 9.10 -4.01 -0.42
CA ARG A 326 8.19 -5.12 -0.12
C ARG A 326 8.94 -6.44 -0.25
N ASP A 327 8.26 -7.53 0.01
CA ASP A 327 8.85 -8.85 0.03
C ASP A 327 9.35 -9.32 -1.33
N VAL A 328 10.35 -10.17 -1.30
CA VAL A 328 10.86 -10.93 -2.45
C VAL A 328 10.79 -12.42 -2.13
N PHE A 329 10.34 -13.20 -3.11
CA PHE A 329 10.24 -14.66 -3.00
C PHE A 329 11.01 -15.36 -4.12
N VAL A 330 11.51 -16.55 -3.82
CA VAL A 330 11.89 -17.55 -4.82
C VAL A 330 10.75 -18.54 -4.92
N VAL A 331 10.23 -18.71 -6.13
CA VAL A 331 9.16 -19.67 -6.42
C VAL A 331 9.69 -20.75 -7.35
N VAL A 332 9.55 -22.01 -6.93
CA VAL A 332 9.99 -23.18 -7.70
C VAL A 332 8.80 -24.05 -8.01
N THR A 333 8.58 -24.32 -9.30
CA THR A 333 7.43 -25.08 -9.78
C THR A 333 7.87 -26.21 -10.71
N ASP A 334 6.94 -27.14 -10.99
CA ASP A 334 7.06 -27.94 -12.19
C ASP A 334 7.01 -27.04 -13.44
N PRO A 335 7.64 -27.38 -14.57
CA PRO A 335 7.47 -26.66 -15.82
C PRO A 335 6.01 -26.60 -16.33
N LEU A 336 5.14 -27.50 -15.89
CA LEU A 336 3.69 -27.37 -16.03
C LEU A 336 3.11 -26.82 -14.75
N HIS A 337 2.68 -25.55 -14.73
CA HIS A 337 2.29 -24.85 -13.50
C HIS A 337 1.21 -23.79 -13.72
N VAL A 338 0.55 -23.41 -12.63
CA VAL A 338 -0.35 -22.24 -12.61
C VAL A 338 0.49 -20.98 -12.69
N ALA A 339 0.14 -20.08 -13.60
CA ALA A 339 0.85 -18.83 -13.84
C ALA A 339 0.77 -17.87 -12.63
N TRP A 340 1.71 -16.94 -12.54
CA TRP A 340 1.77 -15.90 -11.52
C TRP A 340 0.48 -15.08 -11.48
N TYR A 341 -0.20 -15.03 -10.31
CA TYR A 341 -1.55 -14.47 -10.14
C TYR A 341 -2.53 -14.92 -11.25
N GLY A 342 -2.40 -16.16 -11.72
CA GLY A 342 -3.11 -16.70 -12.86
C GLY A 342 -4.58 -17.06 -12.60
N THR A 343 -5.05 -16.96 -11.34
CA THR A 343 -6.42 -17.30 -10.97
C THR A 343 -7.32 -16.08 -10.88
N TRP A 344 -8.58 -16.26 -11.28
CA TRP A 344 -9.63 -15.26 -11.12
C TRP A 344 -10.93 -15.96 -10.73
N VAL A 345 -11.45 -15.63 -9.54
CA VAL A 345 -12.62 -16.28 -8.95
C VAL A 345 -13.78 -15.29 -8.89
N THR A 346 -14.94 -15.70 -9.42
CA THR A 346 -16.17 -14.92 -9.39
C THR A 346 -17.36 -15.76 -8.94
N THR A 347 -18.42 -15.09 -8.46
CA THR A 347 -19.65 -15.70 -7.97
C THR A 347 -20.87 -15.21 -8.77
N PRO A 348 -21.01 -15.59 -10.07
CA PRO A 348 -21.81 -14.87 -11.05
C PRO A 348 -23.32 -14.91 -10.79
N THR A 349 -23.83 -15.90 -10.07
CA THR A 349 -25.26 -16.03 -9.81
C THR A 349 -25.68 -15.58 -8.41
N LEU A 350 -24.74 -15.10 -7.58
CA LEU A 350 -24.99 -14.76 -6.19
C LEU A 350 -26.01 -13.62 -6.03
N ALA A 351 -25.83 -12.52 -6.76
CA ALA A 351 -26.73 -11.37 -6.72
C ALA A 351 -28.15 -11.71 -7.22
N THR A 352 -28.25 -12.45 -8.32
CA THR A 352 -29.53 -12.87 -8.91
C THR A 352 -30.32 -13.80 -7.99
N ASN A 353 -29.61 -14.61 -7.20
CA ASN A 353 -30.21 -15.52 -6.23
C ASN A 353 -30.33 -14.89 -4.82
N SER A 354 -30.13 -13.57 -4.70
CA SER A 354 -30.23 -12.84 -3.44
C SER A 354 -29.43 -13.49 -2.29
N GLY A 355 -28.25 -14.03 -2.62
CA GLY A 355 -27.32 -14.65 -1.66
C GLY A 355 -27.65 -16.10 -1.27
N SER A 356 -28.77 -16.65 -1.69
CA SER A 356 -29.19 -18.00 -1.28
C SER A 356 -28.41 -19.13 -1.95
N SER A 357 -27.78 -18.86 -3.10
CA SER A 357 -26.90 -19.81 -3.79
C SER A 357 -26.03 -19.12 -4.82
N SER A 358 -24.90 -19.70 -5.16
CA SER A 358 -24.07 -19.27 -6.29
C SER A 358 -23.26 -20.41 -6.87
N THR A 359 -23.09 -20.40 -8.19
CA THR A 359 -21.95 -21.06 -8.81
C THR A 359 -20.69 -20.27 -8.52
N VAL A 360 -19.54 -20.94 -8.52
CA VAL A 360 -18.22 -20.29 -8.50
C VAL A 360 -17.59 -20.50 -9.86
N ASN A 361 -17.26 -19.43 -10.55
CA ASN A 361 -16.48 -19.49 -11.78
C ASN A 361 -15.02 -19.19 -11.47
N ILE A 362 -14.13 -20.08 -11.86
CA ILE A 362 -12.70 -19.99 -11.68
C ILE A 362 -12.01 -20.03 -13.03
N LYS A 363 -11.34 -18.97 -13.41
CA LYS A 363 -10.42 -18.94 -14.54
C LYS A 363 -9.01 -19.13 -14.01
N THR A 364 -8.32 -20.15 -14.51
CA THR A 364 -6.96 -20.49 -14.10
C THR A 364 -6.05 -20.56 -15.32
N GLU A 365 -5.08 -19.68 -15.39
CA GLU A 365 -4.05 -19.68 -16.42
C GLU A 365 -3.00 -20.74 -16.06
N VAL A 366 -2.79 -21.70 -16.94
CA VAL A 366 -1.80 -22.78 -16.80
C VAL A 366 -0.76 -22.67 -17.91
N ARG A 367 0.50 -22.63 -17.52
CA ARG A 367 1.66 -22.53 -18.41
C ARG A 367 2.34 -23.90 -18.56
N ASN A 368 2.71 -24.26 -19.79
CA ASN A 368 3.52 -25.43 -20.09
C ASN A 368 4.89 -24.99 -20.63
N ASP A 369 5.92 -24.95 -19.77
CA ASP A 369 7.31 -24.66 -20.14
C ASP A 369 8.09 -25.95 -20.54
N ARG A 370 7.41 -27.09 -20.66
CA ARG A 370 8.00 -28.34 -21.20
C ARG A 370 8.20 -28.22 -22.70
N THR A 371 9.04 -29.08 -23.25
CA THR A 371 9.37 -29.14 -24.69
C THR A 371 8.34 -29.91 -25.54
N ALA A 372 7.30 -30.48 -24.91
CA ALA A 372 6.25 -31.24 -25.56
C ALA A 372 4.87 -30.81 -25.07
N ALA A 373 3.85 -31.02 -25.89
CA ALA A 373 2.45 -30.85 -25.49
C ALA A 373 2.08 -31.81 -24.35
N VAL A 374 1.22 -31.35 -23.43
CA VAL A 374 0.77 -32.10 -22.26
C VAL A 374 -0.75 -32.08 -22.17
N ASN A 375 -1.37 -33.23 -21.87
CA ASN A 375 -2.76 -33.28 -21.45
C ASN A 375 -2.82 -32.95 -19.95
N ALA A 376 -3.25 -31.74 -19.62
CA ALA A 376 -3.33 -31.26 -18.25
C ALA A 376 -4.75 -31.42 -17.71
N THR A 377 -4.89 -31.96 -16.51
CA THR A 377 -6.15 -32.00 -15.75
C THR A 377 -6.05 -31.01 -14.61
N LEU A 378 -7.02 -30.08 -14.54
CA LEU A 378 -7.17 -29.14 -13.42
C LEU A 378 -8.42 -29.52 -12.62
N LYS A 379 -8.21 -29.92 -11.37
CA LYS A 379 -9.27 -30.12 -10.37
C LYS A 379 -9.27 -28.92 -9.42
N THR A 380 -10.42 -28.33 -9.16
CA THR A 380 -10.56 -27.25 -8.19
C THR A 380 -11.62 -27.60 -7.15
N ASP A 381 -11.23 -27.62 -5.88
CA ASP A 381 -12.09 -27.77 -4.73
C ASP A 381 -12.38 -26.40 -4.12
N ILE A 382 -13.65 -26.08 -3.89
CA ILE A 382 -14.03 -24.89 -3.11
C ILE A 382 -14.18 -25.31 -1.66
N VAL A 383 -13.43 -24.66 -0.78
CA VAL A 383 -13.30 -24.99 0.63
C VAL A 383 -13.79 -23.83 1.48
N ASP A 384 -14.60 -24.10 2.50
CA ASP A 384 -15.04 -23.10 3.46
C ASP A 384 -13.98 -22.84 4.55
N ASN A 385 -14.24 -21.87 5.42
CA ASN A 385 -13.34 -21.50 6.51
C ASN A 385 -13.09 -22.57 7.58
N SER A 386 -13.83 -23.69 7.55
CA SER A 386 -13.59 -24.86 8.41
C SER A 386 -12.71 -25.92 7.75
N GLY A 387 -12.27 -25.71 6.51
CA GLY A 387 -11.53 -26.67 5.71
C GLY A 387 -12.40 -27.72 5.00
N LYS A 388 -13.73 -27.55 5.00
CA LYS A 388 -14.65 -28.48 4.35
C LYS A 388 -14.80 -28.14 2.87
N VAL A 389 -14.64 -29.13 1.99
CA VAL A 389 -14.98 -29.03 0.57
C VAL A 389 -16.50 -28.89 0.42
N VAL A 390 -16.94 -27.78 -0.17
CA VAL A 390 -18.36 -27.48 -0.42
C VAL A 390 -18.81 -27.80 -1.84
N THR A 391 -17.88 -27.76 -2.80
CA THR A 391 -18.11 -28.17 -4.20
C THR A 391 -16.79 -28.42 -4.89
N THR A 392 -16.82 -29.21 -5.98
CA THR A 392 -15.64 -29.58 -6.77
C THR A 392 -15.95 -29.47 -8.24
N ILE A 393 -14.96 -29.10 -9.05
CA ILE A 393 -14.99 -29.13 -10.51
C ILE A 393 -13.67 -29.68 -11.05
N SER A 394 -13.71 -30.37 -12.17
CA SER A 394 -12.51 -30.86 -12.87
C SER A 394 -12.70 -30.72 -14.39
N SER A 395 -11.65 -30.34 -15.07
CA SER A 395 -11.63 -30.24 -16.54
C SER A 395 -10.24 -30.60 -17.07
N GLN A 396 -10.17 -30.97 -18.35
CA GLN A 396 -8.92 -31.36 -19.01
C GLN A 396 -8.74 -30.56 -20.29
N GLN A 397 -7.50 -30.16 -20.56
CA GLN A 397 -7.11 -29.48 -21.80
C GLN A 397 -5.70 -29.92 -22.20
N GLN A 398 -5.45 -30.01 -23.51
CA GLN A 398 -4.10 -30.11 -24.05
C GLN A 398 -3.46 -28.73 -24.08
N ILE A 399 -2.20 -28.64 -23.64
CA ILE A 399 -1.41 -27.42 -23.64
C ILE A 399 -0.15 -27.69 -24.46
N ASP A 400 0.03 -26.98 -25.56
CA ASP A 400 1.21 -27.12 -26.40
C ASP A 400 2.47 -26.60 -25.68
N ALA A 401 3.64 -27.02 -26.15
CA ALA A 401 4.91 -26.60 -25.59
C ALA A 401 5.10 -25.08 -25.66
N GLY A 402 5.42 -24.46 -24.55
CA GLY A 402 5.61 -23.01 -24.46
C GLY A 402 4.32 -22.19 -24.43
N GLU A 403 3.14 -22.81 -24.37
CA GLU A 403 1.86 -22.10 -24.38
C GLU A 403 1.28 -21.90 -22.97
N THR A 404 0.41 -20.92 -22.86
CA THR A 404 -0.43 -20.68 -21.67
C THR A 404 -1.88 -20.78 -22.09
N VAL A 405 -2.66 -21.64 -21.41
CA VAL A 405 -4.10 -21.75 -21.64
C VAL A 405 -4.88 -21.37 -20.37
N THR A 406 -6.11 -20.90 -20.57
CA THR A 406 -7.03 -20.63 -19.47
C THR A 406 -8.04 -21.76 -19.32
N PHE A 407 -8.04 -22.41 -18.16
CA PHE A 407 -9.14 -23.27 -17.71
C PHE A 407 -10.26 -22.38 -17.20
N ASP A 408 -11.42 -22.42 -17.85
CA ASP A 408 -12.63 -21.69 -17.43
C ASP A 408 -13.61 -22.68 -16.82
N GLN A 409 -13.62 -22.78 -15.49
CA GLN A 409 -14.36 -23.77 -14.72
C GLN A 409 -15.53 -23.11 -13.99
N THR A 410 -16.73 -23.70 -14.09
CA THR A 410 -17.91 -23.26 -13.32
C THR A 410 -18.44 -24.42 -12.49
N THR A 411 -18.39 -24.28 -11.17
CA THR A 411 -18.81 -25.33 -10.24
C THR A 411 -20.34 -25.53 -10.22
N PRO A 412 -20.84 -26.68 -9.73
CA PRO A 412 -22.21 -26.75 -9.19
C PRO A 412 -22.45 -25.65 -8.16
N ALA A 413 -23.71 -25.25 -8.02
CA ALA A 413 -24.05 -24.16 -7.09
C ALA A 413 -23.79 -24.54 -5.64
N VAL A 414 -23.14 -23.65 -4.91
CA VAL A 414 -23.01 -23.68 -3.43
C VAL A 414 -24.29 -23.10 -2.86
N SER A 415 -25.00 -23.89 -2.04
CA SER A 415 -26.24 -23.46 -1.38
C SER A 415 -25.95 -22.74 -0.08
N ASN A 416 -26.60 -21.59 0.13
CA ASN A 416 -26.49 -20.76 1.34
C ASN A 416 -25.03 -20.50 1.76
N PRO A 417 -24.18 -19.95 0.86
CA PRO A 417 -22.81 -19.63 1.24
C PRO A 417 -22.79 -18.57 2.34
N SER A 418 -21.84 -18.66 3.27
CA SER A 418 -21.60 -17.59 4.23
C SER A 418 -21.02 -16.38 3.49
N LEU A 419 -21.78 -15.27 3.51
CA LEU A 419 -21.38 -14.07 2.78
C LEU A 419 -20.24 -13.33 3.49
N TRP A 420 -19.30 -12.81 2.72
CA TRP A 420 -18.30 -11.86 3.22
C TRP A 420 -18.97 -10.51 3.53
N HIS A 421 -18.72 -9.98 4.71
CA HIS A 421 -19.23 -8.68 5.16
C HIS A 421 -18.25 -8.09 6.18
N PRO A 422 -18.09 -6.74 6.31
CA PRO A 422 -17.23 -6.14 7.33
C PRO A 422 -17.44 -6.63 8.76
N ASP A 423 -18.66 -6.99 9.16
CA ASP A 423 -18.97 -7.48 10.51
C ASP A 423 -18.68 -8.97 10.70
N HIS A 424 -18.60 -9.74 9.61
CA HIS A 424 -18.31 -11.18 9.60
C HIS A 424 -17.60 -11.54 8.30
N PRO A 425 -16.29 -11.29 8.23
CA PRO A 425 -15.51 -11.40 7.00
C PRO A 425 -15.15 -12.85 6.68
N THR A 426 -16.16 -13.61 6.23
CA THR A 426 -16.01 -15.03 5.90
C THR A 426 -15.27 -15.19 4.57
N MET A 427 -14.13 -15.88 4.62
CA MET A 427 -13.32 -16.23 3.46
C MET A 427 -13.52 -17.69 3.08
N TYR A 428 -13.38 -17.97 1.79
CA TYR A 428 -13.31 -19.29 1.17
C TYR A 428 -11.99 -19.42 0.42
N GLN A 429 -11.66 -20.65 0.04
CA GLN A 429 -10.50 -20.95 -0.78
C GLN A 429 -10.89 -21.79 -2.00
N ALA A 430 -10.32 -21.48 -3.15
CA ALA A 430 -10.27 -22.35 -4.31
C ALA A 430 -8.91 -23.07 -4.31
N LEU A 431 -8.94 -24.38 -4.02
CA LEU A 431 -7.75 -25.24 -4.03
C LEU A 431 -7.65 -25.91 -5.38
N SER A 432 -6.69 -25.51 -6.19
CA SER A 432 -6.46 -26.00 -7.55
C SER A 432 -5.32 -27.02 -7.57
N TYR A 433 -5.60 -28.20 -8.08
CA TYR A 433 -4.66 -29.32 -8.27
C TYR A 433 -4.46 -29.52 -9.76
N LEU A 434 -3.27 -29.21 -10.25
CA LEU A 434 -2.88 -29.41 -11.63
C LEU A 434 -2.15 -30.76 -11.77
N SER A 435 -2.59 -31.60 -12.68
CA SER A 435 -2.07 -32.94 -12.86
C SER A 435 -1.80 -33.22 -14.34
N ASP A 436 -0.83 -34.08 -14.64
CA ASP A 436 -0.60 -34.75 -15.89
C ASP A 436 -0.83 -36.28 -15.76
N ASP A 437 -0.41 -37.07 -16.76
CA ASP A 437 -0.57 -38.52 -16.74
C ASP A 437 0.27 -39.22 -15.63
N ALA A 438 1.27 -38.51 -15.05
CA ALA A 438 2.11 -39.03 -13.98
C ALA A 438 1.58 -38.67 -12.57
N GLY A 439 0.64 -37.75 -12.46
CA GLY A 439 0.05 -37.31 -11.21
C GLY A 439 0.01 -35.80 -11.03
N THR A 440 -0.19 -35.35 -9.77
CA THR A 440 -0.24 -33.92 -9.46
C THR A 440 1.15 -33.27 -9.59
N VAL A 441 1.26 -32.19 -10.35
CA VAL A 441 2.52 -31.48 -10.63
C VAL A 441 2.56 -30.10 -9.99
N ASP A 442 1.39 -29.48 -9.73
CA ASP A 442 1.30 -28.17 -9.06
C ASP A 442 0.03 -28.06 -8.22
N THR A 443 0.10 -27.29 -7.14
CA THR A 443 -1.05 -26.94 -6.31
C THR A 443 -1.09 -25.45 -6.09
N PHE A 444 -2.29 -24.85 -6.18
CA PHE A 444 -2.44 -23.42 -6.06
C PHE A 444 -3.70 -23.06 -5.26
N THR A 445 -3.54 -22.19 -4.27
CA THR A 445 -4.64 -21.74 -3.41
C THR A 445 -5.00 -20.29 -3.71
N THR A 446 -6.30 -20.04 -3.90
CA THR A 446 -6.81 -18.68 -4.10
C THR A 446 -7.89 -18.38 -3.07
N ALA A 447 -7.64 -17.39 -2.21
CA ALA A 447 -8.64 -16.90 -1.28
C ALA A 447 -9.67 -16.03 -2.01
N PHE A 448 -10.95 -16.13 -1.60
CA PHE A 448 -12.03 -15.30 -2.11
C PHE A 448 -13.20 -15.23 -1.11
N GLY A 449 -14.18 -14.37 -1.37
CA GLY A 449 -15.39 -14.28 -0.55
C GLY A 449 -16.66 -14.20 -1.41
N PHE A 450 -17.75 -14.79 -0.90
CA PHE A 450 -19.06 -14.62 -1.52
C PHE A 450 -19.65 -13.27 -1.14
N ARG A 451 -19.74 -12.34 -2.07
CA ARG A 451 -20.38 -11.03 -1.88
C ARG A 451 -20.78 -10.42 -3.21
N TRP A 452 -21.74 -9.49 -3.20
CA TRP A 452 -22.01 -8.59 -4.33
C TRP A 452 -22.16 -7.16 -3.86
N ILE A 453 -21.90 -6.23 -4.73
CA ILE A 453 -21.97 -4.80 -4.49
C ILE A 453 -22.83 -4.14 -5.57
N SER A 454 -23.44 -3.02 -5.23
CA SER A 454 -24.02 -2.12 -6.22
C SER A 454 -23.94 -0.67 -5.76
N TRP A 455 -23.86 0.22 -6.72
CA TRP A 455 -23.78 1.65 -6.49
C TRP A 455 -24.93 2.33 -7.27
N THR A 456 -25.63 3.26 -6.62
CA THR A 456 -26.72 3.99 -7.24
C THR A 456 -26.59 5.47 -6.98
N ALA A 457 -27.07 6.28 -7.93
CA ALA A 457 -27.03 7.75 -7.86
C ALA A 457 -28.01 8.34 -6.84
N ASP A 458 -29.05 7.58 -6.46
CA ASP A 458 -30.14 8.02 -5.61
C ASP A 458 -30.12 7.44 -4.20
N LYS A 459 -29.42 6.30 -4.00
CA LYS A 459 -29.44 5.55 -2.74
C LYS A 459 -28.05 5.12 -2.24
N GLY A 460 -26.98 5.56 -2.91
CA GLY A 460 -25.60 5.28 -2.50
C GLY A 460 -25.16 3.83 -2.71
N PHE A 461 -24.35 3.31 -1.78
CA PHE A 461 -23.69 2.00 -1.86
C PHE A 461 -24.49 0.90 -1.15
N PHE A 462 -24.52 -0.29 -1.77
CA PHE A 462 -25.14 -1.49 -1.26
C PHE A 462 -24.15 -2.64 -1.22
N LEU A 463 -24.15 -3.38 -0.12
CA LEU A 463 -23.40 -4.61 0.07
C LEU A 463 -24.38 -5.73 0.36
N ASN A 464 -24.28 -6.84 -0.40
CA ASN A 464 -25.17 -8.01 -0.24
C ASN A 464 -26.67 -7.66 -0.29
N GLY A 465 -27.02 -6.65 -1.11
CA GLY A 465 -28.39 -6.18 -1.29
C GLY A 465 -28.90 -5.22 -0.22
N ALA A 466 -28.15 -4.96 0.84
CA ALA A 466 -28.48 -4.01 1.89
C ALA A 466 -27.71 -2.69 1.71
N HIS A 467 -28.38 -1.55 1.97
CA HIS A 467 -27.71 -0.25 2.01
C HIS A 467 -26.59 -0.27 3.06
N TYR A 468 -25.40 0.19 2.70
CA TYR A 468 -24.25 0.20 3.58
C TYR A 468 -23.52 1.54 3.53
N TRP A 469 -23.46 2.24 4.67
CA TRP A 469 -22.80 3.54 4.76
C TRP A 469 -21.29 3.37 4.90
N ILE A 470 -20.53 3.97 3.98
CA ILE A 470 -19.07 3.98 3.98
C ILE A 470 -18.58 5.04 4.95
N GLN A 471 -17.76 4.64 5.94
CA GLN A 471 -17.10 5.53 6.88
C GLN A 471 -15.67 5.07 7.14
N GLY A 472 -14.70 5.92 6.83
CA GLY A 472 -13.31 5.52 6.95
C GLY A 472 -12.31 6.64 6.70
N GLY A 473 -11.16 6.29 6.17
CA GLY A 473 -10.12 7.25 5.88
C GLY A 473 -9.11 6.79 4.84
N ASN A 474 -8.28 7.72 4.46
CA ASN A 474 -7.20 7.55 3.51
C ASN A 474 -5.93 7.07 4.23
N VAL A 475 -5.13 6.23 3.59
CA VAL A 475 -3.93 5.65 4.18
C VAL A 475 -2.76 5.72 3.21
N HIS A 476 -1.66 6.40 3.62
CA HIS A 476 -0.33 6.24 3.06
C HIS A 476 0.42 5.11 3.79
N GLN A 477 1.43 4.51 3.15
CA GLN A 477 2.04 3.28 3.65
C GLN A 477 3.33 3.48 4.47
N ASP A 478 3.86 4.71 4.60
CA ASP A 478 5.12 4.95 5.29
C ASP A 478 4.99 4.94 6.82
N HIS A 479 6.03 4.47 7.49
CA HIS A 479 6.15 4.41 8.95
C HIS A 479 7.39 5.16 9.44
N ALA A 480 7.32 5.68 10.68
CA ALA A 480 8.43 6.40 11.29
C ALA A 480 9.73 5.57 11.27
N GLY A 481 10.77 6.15 10.74
CA GLY A 481 12.09 5.56 10.64
C GLY A 481 12.24 4.53 9.52
N TRP A 482 11.27 3.66 9.26
CA TRP A 482 11.32 2.63 8.21
C TRP A 482 10.97 3.17 6.82
N GLY A 483 10.34 4.36 6.75
CA GLY A 483 9.86 4.91 5.48
C GLY A 483 8.84 4.00 4.84
N ILE A 484 8.98 3.74 3.53
CA ILE A 484 8.08 2.83 2.80
C ILE A 484 8.43 1.33 2.99
N GLY A 485 9.59 1.01 3.59
CA GLY A 485 10.02 -0.37 3.83
C GLY A 485 9.35 -0.97 5.07
N VAL A 486 8.03 -1.21 5.00
CA VAL A 486 7.16 -1.59 6.12
C VAL A 486 6.94 -3.10 6.14
N SER A 487 6.97 -3.73 7.32
CA SER A 487 6.68 -5.16 7.48
C SER A 487 5.19 -5.45 7.31
N ASP A 488 4.85 -6.69 6.92
CA ASP A 488 3.46 -7.13 6.79
C ASP A 488 2.66 -6.97 8.09
N SER A 489 3.27 -7.33 9.24
CA SER A 489 2.60 -7.19 10.54
C SER A 489 2.29 -5.74 10.90
N ALA A 490 3.10 -4.78 10.45
CA ALA A 490 2.82 -3.36 10.63
C ALA A 490 1.66 -2.90 9.74
N LEU A 491 1.58 -3.38 8.51
CA LEU A 491 0.44 -3.11 7.61
C LEU A 491 -0.86 -3.70 8.15
N VAL A 492 -0.83 -4.93 8.69
CA VAL A 492 -1.98 -5.55 9.38
C VAL A 492 -2.41 -4.70 10.58
N ARG A 493 -1.45 -4.20 11.36
CA ARG A 493 -1.72 -3.32 12.51
C ARG A 493 -2.39 -2.01 12.08
N ASP A 494 -2.00 -1.42 10.96
CA ASP A 494 -2.64 -0.23 10.41
C ASP A 494 -4.13 -0.48 10.09
N VAL A 495 -4.44 -1.58 9.41
CA VAL A 495 -5.83 -1.97 9.12
C VAL A 495 -6.60 -2.25 10.41
N GLN A 496 -5.97 -2.91 11.40
CA GLN A 496 -6.58 -3.16 12.71
C GLN A 496 -6.91 -1.85 13.45
N MET A 497 -6.02 -0.84 13.39
CA MET A 497 -6.29 0.46 14.01
C MET A 497 -7.50 1.17 13.37
N VAL A 498 -7.69 1.04 12.06
CA VAL A 498 -8.88 1.54 11.37
C VAL A 498 -10.14 0.81 11.85
N LYS A 499 -10.08 -0.52 11.96
CA LYS A 499 -11.18 -1.34 12.50
C LYS A 499 -11.51 -0.96 13.94
N ASP A 500 -10.50 -0.80 14.79
CA ASP A 500 -10.65 -0.44 16.20
C ASP A 500 -11.26 0.95 16.39
N ALA A 501 -11.07 1.87 15.44
CA ALA A 501 -11.74 3.15 15.39
C ALA A 501 -13.25 3.04 15.05
N GLY A 502 -13.74 1.84 14.73
CA GLY A 502 -15.11 1.58 14.29
C GLY A 502 -15.37 2.03 12.84
N MET A 503 -14.31 2.21 12.08
CA MET A 503 -14.37 2.49 10.65
C MET A 503 -14.52 1.18 9.86
N ASN A 504 -15.10 1.27 8.66
CA ASN A 504 -15.38 0.11 7.80
C ASN A 504 -14.76 0.24 6.40
N PHE A 505 -13.97 1.30 6.17
CA PHE A 505 -13.47 1.62 4.83
C PHE A 505 -12.07 2.25 4.88
N ILE A 506 -11.25 1.88 3.91
CA ILE A 506 -9.98 2.52 3.60
C ILE A 506 -9.96 2.89 2.12
N ARG A 507 -9.60 4.14 1.81
CA ARG A 507 -9.11 4.50 0.48
C ARG A 507 -7.60 4.33 0.46
N GLY A 508 -7.13 3.46 -0.43
CA GLY A 508 -5.72 3.17 -0.63
C GLY A 508 -5.01 4.27 -1.40
N SER A 509 -4.96 5.46 -0.82
CA SER A 509 -4.38 6.65 -1.46
C SER A 509 -2.84 6.54 -1.57
N HIS A 510 -2.22 6.89 -2.67
CA HIS A 510 -2.73 7.14 -4.02
C HIS A 510 -1.99 6.20 -4.97
N TYR A 511 -1.89 4.92 -4.61
CA TYR A 511 -1.15 3.88 -5.31
C TYR A 511 -1.57 2.47 -4.83
N PRO A 512 -1.33 1.42 -5.61
CA PRO A 512 -1.60 0.04 -5.23
C PRO A 512 -0.93 -0.34 -3.91
N LYS A 513 -1.71 -0.91 -2.98
CA LYS A 513 -1.22 -1.35 -1.67
C LYS A 513 -0.53 -2.72 -1.76
N ALA A 514 0.26 -3.05 -0.72
CA ALA A 514 0.88 -4.38 -0.61
C ALA A 514 -0.19 -5.48 -0.54
N PRO A 515 0.08 -6.71 -1.03
CA PRO A 515 -0.83 -7.84 -0.87
C PRO A 515 -1.25 -8.07 0.58
N ALA A 516 -0.32 -8.05 1.53
CA ALA A 516 -0.61 -8.20 2.96
C ALA A 516 -1.62 -7.16 3.50
N PHE A 517 -1.63 -5.94 2.95
CA PHE A 517 -2.60 -4.92 3.33
C PHE A 517 -4.01 -5.27 2.85
N ALA A 518 -4.15 -5.76 1.61
CA ALA A 518 -5.43 -6.18 1.05
C ALA A 518 -5.96 -7.45 1.76
N ASP A 519 -5.08 -8.42 2.06
CA ASP A 519 -5.41 -9.59 2.87
C ASP A 519 -5.90 -9.20 4.26
N ALA A 520 -5.26 -8.22 4.91
CA ALA A 520 -5.72 -7.71 6.20
C ALA A 520 -7.12 -7.07 6.09
N CYS A 521 -7.40 -6.34 5.00
CA CYS A 521 -8.73 -5.81 4.74
C CYS A 521 -9.78 -6.92 4.59
N ASP A 522 -9.44 -8.01 3.86
CA ASP A 522 -10.30 -9.18 3.71
C ASP A 522 -10.61 -9.85 5.05
N GLN A 523 -9.57 -10.09 5.86
CA GLN A 523 -9.66 -10.85 7.13
C GLN A 523 -10.29 -10.04 8.25
N LEU A 524 -10.03 -8.74 8.31
CA LEU A 524 -10.55 -7.84 9.34
C LEU A 524 -11.89 -7.21 8.97
N GLY A 525 -12.34 -7.38 7.72
CA GLY A 525 -13.60 -6.82 7.24
C GLY A 525 -13.52 -5.30 7.09
N ILE A 526 -12.63 -4.81 6.26
CA ILE A 526 -12.52 -3.41 5.86
C ILE A 526 -12.73 -3.32 4.35
N LEU A 527 -13.67 -2.51 3.91
CA LEU A 527 -13.85 -2.20 2.50
C LEU A 527 -12.63 -1.42 1.98
N LEU A 528 -12.13 -1.77 0.81
CA LEU A 528 -10.95 -1.16 0.20
C LEU A 528 -11.30 -0.56 -1.18
N TRP A 529 -10.97 0.70 -1.36
CA TRP A 529 -10.88 1.38 -2.64
C TRP A 529 -9.44 1.29 -3.10
N SER A 530 -9.18 0.46 -4.11
CA SER A 530 -7.85 0.28 -4.67
C SER A 530 -7.60 1.29 -5.78
N GLU A 531 -6.48 2.00 -5.73
CA GLU A 531 -6.20 3.15 -6.57
C GLU A 531 -4.92 2.98 -7.37
N ASN A 532 -4.98 3.27 -8.67
CA ASN A 532 -3.82 3.35 -9.55
C ASN A 532 -3.02 4.63 -9.29
N CYS A 533 -1.80 4.67 -9.75
CA CYS A 533 -0.86 5.77 -9.47
C CYS A 533 -0.88 6.92 -10.50
N PHE A 534 -1.98 7.13 -11.22
CA PHE A 534 -2.21 8.33 -12.02
C PHE A 534 -2.67 9.46 -11.10
N TRP A 535 -1.80 10.42 -10.82
CA TRP A 535 -2.07 11.43 -9.81
C TRP A 535 -1.59 12.82 -10.21
N GLY A 536 -2.48 13.82 -10.04
CA GLY A 536 -2.16 15.22 -10.02
C GLY A 536 -1.74 15.69 -8.64
N GLY A 537 -0.75 16.54 -8.55
CA GLY A 537 -0.25 17.02 -7.27
C GLY A 537 0.68 18.21 -7.39
N PHE A 538 1.26 18.56 -6.25
CA PHE A 538 1.98 19.82 -6.07
C PHE A 538 3.46 19.56 -6.02
N GLY A 539 4.24 19.19 -6.79
CA GLY A 539 5.68 18.97 -6.69
C GLY A 539 6.39 19.76 -5.56
N GLY A 540 7.52 19.34 -5.17
CA GLY A 540 8.29 19.97 -4.07
C GLY A 540 9.44 19.09 -3.58
N GLY A 541 9.54 17.87 -4.09
CA GLY A 541 10.57 16.92 -3.75
C GLY A 541 11.93 17.21 -4.37
N PRO A 542 12.96 16.46 -3.99
CA PRO A 542 14.31 16.59 -4.51
C PRO A 542 14.42 16.16 -5.97
N GLY A 543 15.39 16.72 -6.71
CA GLY A 543 15.63 16.40 -8.11
C GLY A 543 14.42 16.75 -9.00
N GLY A 544 14.09 15.90 -9.95
CA GLY A 544 12.94 16.08 -10.87
C GLY A 544 11.57 15.95 -10.19
N TRP A 545 11.49 15.40 -8.98
CA TRP A 545 10.27 15.27 -8.20
C TRP A 545 9.64 16.60 -7.77
N SER A 546 10.22 17.71 -8.14
CA SER A 546 9.62 19.05 -8.03
C SER A 546 8.57 19.35 -9.10
N TYR A 547 8.33 18.46 -10.06
CA TYR A 547 7.31 18.63 -11.09
C TYR A 547 5.90 18.70 -10.46
N SER A 548 5.05 19.57 -11.00
CA SER A 548 3.65 19.71 -10.55
C SER A 548 2.71 19.42 -11.72
N GLY A 549 1.77 18.49 -11.51
CA GLY A 549 0.80 18.09 -12.52
C GLY A 549 0.77 16.59 -12.75
N ALA A 550 -0.40 16.07 -13.17
CA ALA A 550 -0.62 14.63 -13.35
C ALA A 550 -0.08 14.08 -14.66
N TYR A 551 0.17 14.95 -15.66
CA TYR A 551 0.45 14.50 -17.02
C TYR A 551 1.70 15.20 -17.58
N PRO A 552 2.53 14.52 -18.38
CA PRO A 552 3.71 15.10 -19.02
C PRO A 552 3.39 16.35 -19.84
N SER A 553 4.31 17.32 -19.86
CA SER A 553 4.20 18.53 -20.69
C SER A 553 4.77 18.35 -22.09
N THR A 554 5.59 17.32 -22.33
CA THR A 554 6.30 17.08 -23.59
C THR A 554 5.63 15.96 -24.38
N SER A 555 5.24 16.23 -25.60
CA SER A 555 4.52 15.27 -26.45
C SER A 555 5.32 13.98 -26.75
N ALA A 556 6.63 14.01 -26.67
CA ALA A 556 7.47 12.82 -26.82
C ALA A 556 7.26 11.79 -25.71
N ASP A 557 6.74 12.20 -24.54
CA ASP A 557 6.55 11.34 -23.36
C ASP A 557 5.13 10.77 -23.25
N PHE A 558 4.15 11.32 -24.00
CA PHE A 558 2.73 11.03 -23.83
C PHE A 558 2.38 9.56 -23.99
N ASP A 559 2.78 8.93 -25.09
CA ASP A 559 2.38 7.56 -25.39
C ASP A 559 3.07 6.55 -24.44
N ALA A 560 4.32 6.80 -24.06
CA ALA A 560 5.02 6.00 -23.06
C ALA A 560 4.36 6.13 -21.68
N TYR A 561 3.98 7.34 -21.28
CA TYR A 561 3.26 7.58 -20.02
C TYR A 561 1.91 6.89 -20.00
N ASP A 562 1.06 7.07 -21.04
CA ASP A 562 -0.22 6.39 -21.17
C ASP A 562 -0.06 4.87 -21.03
N ASN A 563 0.90 4.27 -21.73
CA ASN A 563 1.16 2.83 -21.67
C ASN A 563 1.57 2.37 -20.27
N ASN A 564 2.40 3.13 -19.57
CA ASN A 564 2.85 2.78 -18.22
C ASN A 564 1.73 2.93 -17.17
N VAL A 565 0.85 3.92 -17.30
CA VAL A 565 -0.37 4.03 -16.47
C VAL A 565 -1.28 2.82 -16.67
N LEU A 566 -1.53 2.41 -17.92
CA LEU A 566 -2.36 1.25 -18.23
C LEU A 566 -1.71 -0.08 -17.80
N ALA A 567 -0.40 -0.20 -17.91
CA ALA A 567 0.35 -1.36 -17.40
C ALA A 567 0.22 -1.48 -15.88
N SER A 568 0.43 -0.38 -15.15
CA SER A 568 0.25 -0.34 -13.69
C SER A 568 -1.17 -0.74 -13.27
N LEU A 569 -2.20 -0.25 -13.98
CA LEU A 569 -3.60 -0.61 -13.73
C LEU A 569 -3.85 -2.11 -13.98
N THR A 570 -3.27 -2.66 -15.03
CA THR A 570 -3.39 -4.09 -15.38
C THR A 570 -2.78 -4.97 -14.29
N GLU A 571 -1.58 -4.65 -13.83
CA GLU A 571 -0.88 -5.36 -12.75
C GLU A 571 -1.66 -5.27 -11.44
N MET A 572 -2.13 -4.09 -11.07
CA MET A 572 -2.94 -3.88 -9.87
C MET A 572 -4.18 -4.78 -9.87
N ILE A 573 -4.95 -4.78 -10.95
CA ILE A 573 -6.15 -5.61 -11.05
C ILE A 573 -5.78 -7.10 -11.04
N ARG A 574 -4.75 -7.52 -11.76
CA ARG A 574 -4.29 -8.92 -11.79
C ARG A 574 -3.94 -9.44 -10.40
N ILE A 575 -3.18 -8.66 -9.65
CA ILE A 575 -2.72 -9.03 -8.30
C ILE A 575 -3.89 -9.09 -7.32
N HIS A 576 -4.82 -8.14 -7.40
CA HIS A 576 -5.82 -7.91 -6.36
C HIS A 576 -7.25 -8.36 -6.71
N ARG A 577 -7.51 -8.91 -7.89
CA ARG A 577 -8.87 -9.19 -8.37
C ARG A 577 -9.69 -10.19 -7.53
N ASN A 578 -9.03 -11.00 -6.70
CA ASN A 578 -9.71 -12.00 -5.87
C ASN A 578 -10.13 -11.49 -4.47
N HIS A 579 -9.68 -10.29 -4.05
CA HIS A 579 -10.01 -9.73 -2.73
C HIS A 579 -11.47 -9.28 -2.64
N PRO A 580 -12.29 -9.85 -1.74
CA PRO A 580 -13.67 -9.41 -1.56
C PRO A 580 -13.77 -8.02 -0.91
N SER A 581 -12.78 -7.56 -0.19
CA SER A 581 -12.72 -6.23 0.41
C SER A 581 -12.71 -5.11 -0.62
N ILE A 582 -12.15 -5.33 -1.80
CA ILE A 582 -12.05 -4.30 -2.85
C ILE A 582 -13.43 -4.06 -3.48
N ILE A 583 -13.89 -2.80 -3.42
CA ILE A 583 -15.22 -2.38 -3.89
C ILE A 583 -15.20 -1.43 -5.08
N ALA A 584 -14.04 -0.93 -5.46
CA ALA A 584 -13.85 -0.09 -6.64
C ALA A 584 -12.38 -0.13 -7.11
N TRP A 585 -12.18 -0.01 -8.42
CA TRP A 585 -10.90 0.24 -9.04
C TRP A 585 -10.82 1.72 -9.43
N SER A 586 -9.94 2.47 -8.77
CA SER A 586 -9.76 3.90 -9.05
C SER A 586 -8.68 4.13 -10.08
N THR A 587 -8.95 5.01 -11.04
CA THR A 587 -7.99 5.42 -12.07
C THR A 587 -6.84 6.22 -11.46
N GLY A 588 -7.11 7.03 -10.41
CA GLY A 588 -6.10 7.88 -9.80
C GLY A 588 -6.69 8.95 -8.89
N ASN A 589 -5.96 10.07 -8.73
CA ASN A 589 -6.34 11.17 -7.84
C ASN A 589 -6.10 12.54 -8.47
N GLU A 590 -7.11 13.40 -8.43
CA GLU A 590 -6.99 14.85 -8.72
C GLU A 590 -6.31 15.17 -10.07
N ASP A 591 -6.66 14.45 -11.12
CA ASP A 591 -6.07 14.55 -12.46
C ASP A 591 -6.32 15.91 -13.14
N PHE A 592 -7.10 16.80 -12.52
CA PHE A 592 -7.28 18.18 -12.96
C PHE A 592 -6.00 19.03 -12.82
N PHE A 593 -5.03 18.63 -11.99
CA PHE A 593 -3.68 19.20 -11.96
C PHE A 593 -2.85 18.64 -13.11
N ASN A 594 -3.15 19.01 -14.34
CA ASN A 594 -2.53 18.41 -15.52
C ASN A 594 -1.10 18.91 -15.81
N GLY A 595 -0.57 19.89 -15.04
CA GLY A 595 0.82 20.33 -15.12
C GLY A 595 1.25 20.94 -16.46
N GLY A 596 0.32 21.50 -17.22
CA GLY A 596 0.57 22.00 -18.57
C GLY A 596 0.51 20.94 -19.67
N GLY A 597 0.20 19.69 -19.32
CA GLY A 597 -0.19 18.67 -20.27
C GLY A 597 -1.57 18.97 -20.89
N PRO A 598 -1.85 18.49 -22.12
CA PRO A 598 -3.12 18.74 -22.77
C PRO A 598 -4.29 18.08 -22.02
N ALA A 599 -5.33 18.85 -21.67
CA ALA A 599 -6.50 18.33 -20.95
C ALA A 599 -7.23 17.21 -21.71
N ASP A 600 -7.24 17.27 -23.03
CA ASP A 600 -7.82 16.23 -23.90
C ASP A 600 -7.05 14.89 -23.80
N ARG A 601 -5.76 14.91 -23.58
CA ARG A 601 -4.94 13.69 -23.34
C ARG A 601 -5.26 13.06 -22.00
N VAL A 602 -5.35 13.86 -20.92
CA VAL A 602 -5.77 13.39 -19.59
C VAL A 602 -7.15 12.73 -19.67
N ILE A 603 -8.13 13.39 -20.32
CA ILE A 603 -9.47 12.85 -20.50
C ILE A 603 -9.45 11.55 -21.34
N ALA A 604 -8.62 11.49 -22.39
CA ALA A 604 -8.48 10.30 -23.20
C ALA A 604 -7.88 9.13 -22.42
N LEU A 605 -6.87 9.39 -21.56
CA LEU A 605 -6.26 8.39 -20.69
C LEU A 605 -7.25 7.85 -19.66
N LEU A 606 -7.98 8.72 -18.94
CA LEU A 606 -9.05 8.30 -18.02
C LEU A 606 -10.08 7.39 -18.70
N LYS A 607 -10.50 7.72 -19.92
CA LYS A 607 -11.43 6.86 -20.68
C LYS A 607 -10.81 5.50 -21.03
N LYS A 608 -9.50 5.44 -21.33
CA LYS A 608 -8.80 4.18 -21.57
C LYS A 608 -8.72 3.34 -20.31
N GLU A 609 -8.42 3.95 -19.15
CA GLU A 609 -8.38 3.26 -17.86
C GLU A 609 -9.75 2.69 -17.49
N VAL A 610 -10.82 3.48 -17.61
CA VAL A 610 -12.21 3.01 -17.38
C VAL A 610 -12.55 1.83 -18.27
N ALA A 611 -12.26 1.93 -19.57
CA ALA A 611 -12.49 0.82 -20.52
C ALA A 611 -11.68 -0.43 -20.17
N LEU A 612 -10.43 -0.25 -19.73
CA LEU A 612 -9.55 -1.33 -19.29
C LEU A 612 -10.06 -2.02 -18.02
N ILE A 613 -10.55 -1.26 -17.04
CA ILE A 613 -11.18 -1.81 -15.83
C ILE A 613 -12.37 -2.69 -16.21
N HIS A 614 -13.28 -2.22 -17.08
CA HIS A 614 -14.44 -2.99 -17.55
C HIS A 614 -14.03 -4.24 -18.34
N GLN A 615 -12.89 -4.21 -19.01
CA GLN A 615 -12.34 -5.37 -19.73
C GLN A 615 -11.77 -6.42 -18.76
N LEU A 616 -11.02 -5.98 -17.75
CA LEU A 616 -10.27 -6.86 -16.81
C LEU A 616 -11.15 -7.41 -15.69
N ASP A 617 -12.18 -6.67 -15.28
CA ASP A 617 -13.13 -7.06 -14.24
C ASP A 617 -14.57 -6.73 -14.69
N PRO A 618 -15.13 -7.48 -15.68
CA PRO A 618 -16.38 -7.15 -16.32
C PRO A 618 -17.63 -7.43 -15.47
N ALA A 619 -18.69 -6.66 -15.73
CA ALA A 619 -20.01 -6.92 -15.18
C ALA A 619 -20.51 -8.35 -15.55
N PRO A 620 -21.39 -8.97 -14.74
CA PRO A 620 -22.10 -8.40 -13.59
C PRO A 620 -21.38 -8.53 -12.24
N THR A 621 -20.26 -9.21 -12.17
CA THR A 621 -19.51 -9.45 -10.92
C THR A 621 -18.39 -8.44 -10.72
N GLY A 622 -18.01 -7.71 -11.79
CA GLY A 622 -16.93 -6.74 -11.79
C GLY A 622 -17.18 -5.54 -10.87
N ARG A 623 -16.09 -4.93 -10.45
CA ARG A 623 -16.09 -3.71 -9.64
C ARG A 623 -16.18 -2.50 -10.56
N PRO A 624 -16.83 -1.41 -10.10
CA PRO A 624 -16.92 -0.18 -10.88
C PRO A 624 -15.56 0.49 -11.06
N ALA A 625 -15.41 1.20 -12.17
CA ALA A 625 -14.34 2.14 -12.40
C ALA A 625 -14.64 3.44 -11.65
N ALA A 626 -13.72 3.88 -10.80
CA ALA A 626 -13.90 5.05 -9.97
C ALA A 626 -12.90 6.16 -10.35
N ILE A 627 -13.35 7.42 -10.23
CA ILE A 627 -12.51 8.61 -10.45
C ILE A 627 -12.27 9.26 -9.08
N GLY A 628 -11.03 9.25 -8.58
CA GLY A 628 -10.65 9.93 -7.36
C GLY A 628 -10.41 11.43 -7.59
N GLY A 629 -10.86 12.28 -6.65
CA GLY A 629 -10.66 13.73 -6.75
C GLY A 629 -11.44 14.40 -7.89
N ALA A 630 -12.71 14.00 -8.10
CA ALA A 630 -13.55 14.45 -9.22
C ALA A 630 -14.16 15.85 -9.05
N GLN A 631 -13.76 16.63 -8.04
CA GLN A 631 -14.37 17.94 -7.69
C GLN A 631 -14.07 19.08 -8.66
N SER A 632 -13.07 18.96 -9.50
CA SER A 632 -12.63 20.00 -10.42
C SER A 632 -12.59 19.52 -11.87
N LYS A 633 -12.86 20.44 -12.79
CA LYS A 633 -12.88 20.14 -14.23
C LYS A 633 -11.47 19.96 -14.78
N ILE A 634 -11.35 19.03 -15.72
CA ILE A 634 -10.17 18.90 -16.59
C ILE A 634 -10.49 19.63 -17.89
N GLY A 635 -9.94 20.83 -18.05
CA GLY A 635 -10.38 21.75 -19.10
C GLY A 635 -11.86 22.16 -18.90
N SER A 636 -12.74 21.75 -19.80
CA SER A 636 -14.19 21.97 -19.71
C SER A 636 -14.98 20.73 -19.26
N THR A 637 -14.30 19.60 -19.01
CA THR A 637 -14.94 18.30 -18.75
C THR A 637 -15.04 18.03 -17.25
N GLU A 638 -16.23 17.67 -16.78
CA GLU A 638 -16.44 17.08 -15.46
C GLU A 638 -15.87 15.67 -15.44
N PRO A 639 -14.91 15.32 -14.57
CA PRO A 639 -14.29 13.98 -14.57
C PRO A 639 -15.21 12.91 -13.98
N GLY A 640 -16.06 13.23 -13.02
CA GLY A 640 -16.93 12.26 -12.36
C GLY A 640 -17.73 11.37 -13.31
N PRO A 641 -18.41 11.90 -14.34
CA PRO A 641 -19.18 11.11 -15.33
C PRO A 641 -18.32 10.29 -16.30
N LEU A 642 -17.00 10.38 -16.25
CA LEU A 642 -16.13 9.51 -17.07
C LEU A 642 -16.04 8.09 -16.50
N GLY A 643 -16.21 7.93 -15.18
CA GLY A 643 -16.25 6.65 -14.49
C GLY A 643 -17.66 6.25 -14.06
N ASP A 644 -17.78 5.13 -13.36
CA ASP A 644 -19.02 4.62 -12.79
C ASP A 644 -19.32 5.22 -11.42
N VAL A 645 -18.26 5.59 -10.66
CA VAL A 645 -18.36 6.19 -9.32
C VAL A 645 -17.42 7.38 -9.22
N ALA A 646 -17.92 8.50 -8.71
CA ALA A 646 -17.13 9.71 -8.47
C ALA A 646 -16.71 9.84 -7.00
N GLY A 647 -15.42 10.01 -6.76
CA GLY A 647 -14.86 10.42 -5.47
C GLY A 647 -14.63 11.93 -5.45
N TYR A 648 -15.16 12.62 -4.46
CA TYR A 648 -15.01 14.06 -4.31
C TYR A 648 -14.10 14.38 -3.13
N ASN A 649 -13.03 15.17 -3.37
CA ASN A 649 -12.09 15.64 -2.35
C ASN A 649 -12.49 17.06 -1.89
N GLY A 650 -11.93 17.51 -0.75
CA GLY A 650 -12.02 18.89 -0.31
C GLY A 650 -13.24 19.20 0.53
N ASP A 651 -13.55 18.35 1.49
CA ASP A 651 -14.52 18.61 2.56
C ASP A 651 -15.99 18.72 2.11
N GLY A 652 -16.31 18.31 0.91
CA GLY A 652 -17.69 18.23 0.42
C GLY A 652 -18.42 19.59 0.33
N VAL A 653 -17.67 20.68 0.19
CA VAL A 653 -18.25 22.01 0.07
C VAL A 653 -19.04 22.14 -1.22
N GLY A 654 -20.33 22.40 -1.11
CA GLY A 654 -21.18 22.72 -2.25
C GLY A 654 -21.60 21.55 -3.12
N TYR A 655 -21.48 20.33 -2.62
CA TYR A 655 -21.99 19.18 -3.38
C TYR A 655 -23.50 19.01 -3.17
N ASP A 656 -24.24 19.53 -4.12
CA ASP A 656 -25.58 19.03 -4.40
C ASP A 656 -25.46 17.62 -4.97
N ASN A 657 -26.58 16.89 -5.00
CA ASN A 657 -26.61 15.58 -5.62
C ASN A 657 -26.04 15.64 -7.05
N PRO A 658 -24.90 14.98 -7.34
CA PRO A 658 -24.30 15.03 -8.66
C PRO A 658 -25.08 14.21 -9.71
N GLY A 659 -26.11 13.45 -9.30
CA GLY A 659 -26.88 12.60 -10.18
C GLY A 659 -26.17 11.35 -10.66
N ILE A 660 -24.99 11.03 -10.08
CA ILE A 660 -24.18 9.82 -10.35
C ILE A 660 -23.79 9.17 -9.03
N PRO A 661 -23.43 7.86 -9.02
CA PRO A 661 -22.89 7.20 -7.83
C PRO A 661 -21.64 7.95 -7.32
N ASN A 662 -21.57 8.17 -6.00
CA ASN A 662 -20.51 9.01 -5.44
C ASN A 662 -20.17 8.70 -3.99
N VAL A 663 -18.98 9.16 -3.57
CA VAL A 663 -18.49 9.15 -2.19
C VAL A 663 -17.67 10.42 -1.95
N VAL A 664 -17.62 10.94 -0.73
CA VAL A 664 -16.62 11.93 -0.34
C VAL A 664 -15.33 11.16 -0.10
N SER A 665 -14.40 11.21 -1.08
CA SER A 665 -13.15 10.48 -1.04
C SER A 665 -12.12 11.09 -0.09
N GLU A 666 -12.21 12.40 0.17
CA GLU A 666 -11.38 13.09 1.16
C GLU A 666 -12.14 14.23 1.85
N TYR A 667 -11.99 14.33 3.17
CA TYR A 667 -12.39 15.50 3.95
C TYR A 667 -11.42 15.76 5.10
N GLY A 668 -11.36 17.00 5.60
CA GLY A 668 -10.58 17.37 6.78
C GLY A 668 -9.08 17.52 6.54
N SER A 669 -8.64 17.69 5.29
CA SER A 669 -7.24 17.91 4.93
C SER A 669 -6.65 19.19 5.52
N THR A 670 -7.49 20.15 5.90
CA THR A 670 -7.09 21.43 6.53
C THR A 670 -6.74 21.29 8.02
N VAL A 671 -7.08 20.18 8.65
CA VAL A 671 -6.76 19.91 10.06
C VAL A 671 -5.37 19.30 10.15
N ASN A 672 -4.41 20.11 10.63
CA ASN A 672 -3.00 19.76 10.72
C ASN A 672 -2.51 20.00 12.15
N VAL A 673 -2.48 18.95 12.96
CA VAL A 673 -2.16 19.04 14.39
C VAL A 673 -1.24 17.91 14.86
N LEU A 674 -0.23 18.28 15.63
CA LEU A 674 0.61 17.33 16.34
C LEU A 674 -0.15 16.65 17.48
N ARG A 675 0.32 15.46 17.90
CA ARG A 675 -0.13 14.81 19.13
C ARG A 675 0.15 15.71 20.37
N PRO A 676 -0.77 15.82 21.35
CA PRO A 676 -1.97 15.00 21.48
C PRO A 676 -3.17 15.43 20.61
N GLY A 677 -3.15 16.64 20.02
CA GLY A 677 -4.27 17.18 19.26
C GLY A 677 -5.51 17.46 20.10
N SER A 678 -6.60 17.86 19.46
CA SER A 678 -7.91 18.08 20.08
C SER A 678 -8.79 16.83 19.99
N TYR A 679 -9.79 16.73 20.87
CA TYR A 679 -10.86 15.74 20.78
C TYR A 679 -11.93 16.26 19.81
N ASP A 680 -11.54 16.32 18.54
CA ASP A 680 -12.32 16.88 17.43
C ASP A 680 -12.16 15.95 16.22
N PRO A 681 -13.24 15.56 15.54
CA PRO A 681 -13.18 14.71 14.35
C PRO A 681 -12.48 15.36 13.15
N GLY A 682 -12.36 16.69 13.16
CA GLY A 682 -11.74 17.42 12.06
C GLY A 682 -12.57 17.32 10.77
N TRP A 683 -13.88 17.56 10.85
CA TRP A 683 -14.78 17.49 9.68
C TRP A 683 -14.43 18.50 8.58
N GLY A 684 -13.63 19.53 8.90
CA GLY A 684 -13.34 20.61 7.94
C GLY A 684 -14.61 21.32 7.53
N ASN A 685 -14.84 21.48 6.23
CA ASN A 685 -16.03 22.09 5.67
C ASN A 685 -17.15 21.09 5.36
N LEU A 686 -16.99 19.81 5.71
CA LEU A 686 -18.02 18.80 5.47
C LEU A 686 -19.31 19.17 6.23
N THR A 687 -20.44 19.16 5.55
CA THR A 687 -21.74 19.42 6.18
C THR A 687 -22.01 18.39 7.28
N VAL A 688 -22.29 18.87 8.49
CA VAL A 688 -22.47 18.03 9.68
C VAL A 688 -23.93 18.17 10.17
N THR A 689 -24.55 17.05 10.48
CA THR A 689 -25.87 16.96 11.09
C THR A 689 -25.81 16.12 12.35
N ASN A 690 -26.25 16.67 13.50
CA ASN A 690 -26.19 15.95 14.80
C ASN A 690 -24.77 15.44 15.16
N GLY A 691 -23.72 16.22 14.86
CA GLY A 691 -22.33 15.87 15.18
C GLY A 691 -21.69 14.85 14.25
N MET A 692 -22.36 14.42 13.18
CA MET A 692 -21.89 13.47 12.18
C MET A 692 -21.98 14.07 10.78
N PRO A 693 -21.17 13.62 9.80
CA PRO A 693 -21.35 14.02 8.41
C PRO A 693 -22.79 13.81 7.97
N ALA A 694 -23.32 14.78 7.23
CA ALA A 694 -24.64 14.65 6.64
C ALA A 694 -24.68 13.40 5.73
N GLN A 695 -25.72 12.57 5.91
CA GLN A 695 -25.91 11.31 5.21
C GLN A 695 -27.14 11.37 4.29
N PRO A 696 -27.11 12.20 3.22
CA PRO A 696 -28.20 12.17 2.25
C PRO A 696 -28.22 10.82 1.54
N ALA A 697 -29.39 10.33 1.19
CA ALA A 697 -29.56 8.99 0.64
C ALA A 697 -28.72 8.71 -0.63
N TRP A 698 -28.46 9.75 -1.42
CA TRP A 698 -27.67 9.66 -2.65
C TRP A 698 -26.16 9.56 -2.44
N ARG A 699 -25.63 9.84 -1.23
CA ARG A 699 -24.20 9.75 -0.91
C ARG A 699 -23.87 8.38 -0.33
N SER A 700 -22.78 7.76 -0.79
CA SER A 700 -22.37 6.44 -0.29
C SER A 700 -21.62 6.52 1.03
N GLY A 701 -20.97 7.64 1.34
CA GLY A 701 -20.19 7.78 2.56
C GLY A 701 -19.15 8.88 2.51
N ALA A 702 -18.21 8.84 3.47
CA ALA A 702 -17.13 9.82 3.58
C ALA A 702 -15.84 9.21 4.15
N SER A 703 -14.70 9.65 3.64
CA SER A 703 -13.35 9.21 3.97
C SER A 703 -12.48 10.37 4.46
N LYS A 704 -11.94 10.24 5.68
CA LYS A 704 -11.08 11.25 6.33
C LYS A 704 -9.71 11.34 5.64
N TRP A 705 -9.22 12.51 5.38
CA TRP A 705 -7.82 12.78 5.04
C TRP A 705 -7.06 13.24 6.29
N CYS A 706 -6.22 12.39 6.90
CA CYS A 706 -6.07 10.96 6.64
C CYS A 706 -6.08 10.20 7.98
N ILE A 707 -5.81 8.88 7.97
CA ILE A 707 -5.75 8.10 9.21
C ILE A 707 -4.41 8.31 9.92
N PHE A 708 -3.29 8.22 9.19
CA PHE A 708 -1.95 8.34 9.74
C PHE A 708 -1.26 9.59 9.22
N ASP A 709 -0.43 10.23 10.07
CA ASP A 709 0.54 11.19 9.58
C ASP A 709 1.53 10.49 8.65
N TYR A 710 1.99 11.16 7.61
CA TYR A 710 2.85 10.58 6.58
C TYR A 710 3.91 11.58 6.11
N GLY A 711 5.00 11.05 5.51
CA GLY A 711 6.05 11.85 4.91
C GLY A 711 5.57 12.52 3.63
N SER A 712 5.74 13.85 3.54
CA SER A 712 5.28 14.64 2.41
C SER A 712 6.39 15.51 1.85
N GLN A 713 6.46 15.60 0.52
CA GLN A 713 7.36 16.55 -0.15
C GLN A 713 6.80 17.97 -0.22
N MET A 714 5.54 18.18 0.13
CA MET A 714 4.91 19.52 0.15
C MET A 714 5.30 20.37 1.38
N GLY A 715 6.16 19.83 2.27
CA GLY A 715 6.55 20.50 3.51
C GLY A 715 5.55 20.30 4.65
N THR A 716 5.72 21.05 5.72
CA THR A 716 5.07 20.82 7.02
C THR A 716 3.55 21.05 7.06
N THR A 717 2.95 21.59 6.01
CA THR A 717 1.54 22.04 6.04
C THR A 717 0.55 20.86 6.07
N TYR A 718 0.92 19.70 5.50
CA TYR A 718 0.04 18.54 5.34
C TYR A 718 0.45 17.30 6.14
N ILE A 719 1.61 17.33 6.75
CA ILE A 719 2.25 16.17 7.37
C ILE A 719 1.44 15.59 8.55
N HIS A 720 0.75 16.44 9.33
CA HIS A 720 0.05 16.06 10.55
C HIS A 720 -1.48 16.01 10.41
N THR A 721 -1.99 15.71 9.24
CA THR A 721 -3.43 15.60 8.96
C THR A 721 -4.06 14.30 9.48
N GLY A 722 -3.25 13.34 9.90
CA GLY A 722 -3.67 12.06 10.46
C GLY A 722 -4.38 12.19 11.80
N ILE A 723 -5.28 11.26 12.09
CA ILE A 723 -5.86 11.08 13.43
C ILE A 723 -4.96 10.20 14.33
N VAL A 724 -3.94 9.60 13.76
CA VAL A 724 -2.85 8.84 14.39
C VAL A 724 -1.54 9.44 13.89
N ASP A 725 -0.53 9.58 14.76
CA ASP A 725 0.77 10.09 14.31
C ASP A 725 1.58 9.05 13.51
N ASN A 726 2.69 9.47 12.92
CA ASN A 726 3.54 8.59 12.10
C ASN A 726 4.24 7.48 12.92
N PHE A 727 4.32 7.60 14.24
CA PHE A 727 4.77 6.55 15.16
C PHE A 727 3.67 5.56 15.54
N ARG A 728 2.48 5.71 14.95
CA ARG A 728 1.29 4.89 15.23
C ARG A 728 0.76 5.06 16.66
N ILE A 729 0.95 6.25 17.27
CA ILE A 729 0.31 6.63 18.53
C ILE A 729 -0.95 7.45 18.20
N PRO A 730 -2.13 7.02 18.71
CA PRO A 730 -3.39 7.73 18.47
C PRO A 730 -3.38 9.16 18.99
N LYS A 731 -3.87 10.12 18.20
CA LYS A 731 -4.23 11.46 18.62
C LYS A 731 -5.60 11.45 19.33
N ARG A 732 -5.97 12.52 20.01
CA ARG A 732 -7.27 12.60 20.69
C ARG A 732 -8.46 12.49 19.72
N SER A 733 -8.31 12.97 18.49
CA SER A 733 -9.28 12.82 17.41
C SER A 733 -9.57 11.35 17.04
N TYR A 734 -8.60 10.45 17.07
CA TYR A 734 -8.81 9.00 16.91
C TYR A 734 -9.82 8.46 17.91
N TYR A 735 -9.68 8.85 19.18
CA TYR A 735 -10.58 8.39 20.25
C TYR A 735 -11.99 8.99 20.13
N TRP A 736 -12.14 10.15 19.44
CA TRP A 736 -13.44 10.67 19.08
C TRP A 736 -14.16 9.72 18.11
N TYR A 737 -13.47 9.29 17.05
CA TYR A 737 -14.01 8.32 16.08
C TYR A 737 -14.36 7.00 16.76
N ARG A 738 -13.43 6.45 17.56
CA ARG A 738 -13.64 5.19 18.29
C ARG A 738 -14.84 5.27 19.24
N ASN A 739 -15.01 6.38 19.95
CA ASN A 739 -16.17 6.57 20.79
C ASN A 739 -17.47 6.69 19.98
N THR A 740 -17.40 7.41 18.85
CA THR A 740 -18.58 7.68 18.02
C THR A 740 -19.03 6.44 17.25
N TYR A 741 -18.11 5.70 16.65
CA TYR A 741 -18.42 4.56 15.80
C TYR A 741 -18.48 3.24 16.58
N ALA A 742 -17.44 2.93 17.34
CA ALA A 742 -17.34 1.68 18.10
C ALA A 742 -17.93 1.75 19.52
N LYS A 743 -18.40 2.90 19.98
CA LYS A 743 -18.97 3.13 21.32
C LYS A 743 -17.98 2.82 22.46
N VAL A 744 -16.68 2.97 22.22
CA VAL A 744 -15.62 2.80 23.22
C VAL A 744 -15.23 4.17 23.77
N ALA A 745 -15.43 4.36 25.07
CA ALA A 745 -15.11 5.62 25.74
C ALA A 745 -13.60 5.99 25.60
N PRO A 746 -13.25 7.26 25.47
CA PRO A 746 -11.86 7.69 25.42
C PRO A 746 -11.14 7.39 26.74
N PRO A 747 -9.82 7.18 26.74
CA PRO A 747 -9.05 7.03 27.97
C PRO A 747 -9.02 8.35 28.75
N THR A 748 -8.70 8.24 30.04
CA THR A 748 -8.33 9.44 30.80
C THR A 748 -6.99 9.97 30.29
N TRP A 749 -6.98 11.22 29.87
CA TRP A 749 -5.76 11.87 29.37
C TRP A 749 -4.73 12.06 30.50
N PRO A 750 -3.46 11.74 30.28
CA PRO A 750 -2.40 12.02 31.23
C PRO A 750 -2.26 13.54 31.44
N SER A 751 -1.95 13.95 32.65
CA SER A 751 -1.60 15.32 32.99
C SER A 751 -0.10 15.42 33.32
N SER A 752 0.44 16.63 33.32
CA SER A 752 1.80 16.87 33.78
C SER A 752 1.99 16.44 35.24
N GLY A 753 3.13 15.87 35.56
CA GLY A 753 3.49 15.38 36.90
C GLY A 753 4.99 15.41 37.14
N THR A 754 5.47 14.69 38.12
CA THR A 754 6.92 14.53 38.39
C THR A 754 7.39 13.21 37.80
N PRO A 755 8.26 13.22 36.77
CA PRO A 755 8.79 12.00 36.20
C PRO A 755 9.59 11.20 37.21
N ALA A 756 9.36 9.88 37.30
CA ALA A 756 10.08 8.99 38.22
C ALA A 756 10.60 7.73 37.51
N GLY A 757 9.94 7.32 36.42
CA GLY A 757 10.34 6.11 35.69
C GLY A 757 9.74 6.06 34.29
N LEU A 758 10.08 4.98 33.61
CA LEU A 758 9.57 4.63 32.30
C LEU A 758 8.75 3.34 32.39
N LYS A 759 7.75 3.21 31.52
CA LYS A 759 7.05 1.96 31.22
C LYS A 759 7.28 1.63 29.75
N LEU A 760 7.71 0.42 29.44
CA LEU A 760 7.92 -0.08 28.09
C LEU A 760 6.97 -1.25 27.83
N THR A 761 6.21 -1.17 26.74
CA THR A 761 5.30 -2.22 26.27
C THR A 761 5.55 -2.55 24.81
N ALA A 762 5.25 -3.78 24.41
CA ALA A 762 5.36 -4.24 23.04
C ALA A 762 3.99 -4.73 22.54
N SER A 763 3.72 -4.59 21.23
CA SER A 763 2.53 -5.16 20.58
C SER A 763 2.53 -6.69 20.63
N THR A 764 3.72 -7.28 20.57
CA THR A 764 3.98 -8.71 20.77
C THR A 764 5.33 -8.92 21.45
N THR A 765 5.47 -10.00 22.20
CA THR A 765 6.75 -10.46 22.77
C THR A 765 7.29 -11.69 22.05
N THR A 766 6.60 -12.14 20.98
CA THR A 766 7.02 -13.28 20.16
C THR A 766 6.89 -12.92 18.69
N LEU A 767 7.98 -13.03 17.94
CA LEU A 767 8.04 -13.01 16.49
C LEU A 767 8.17 -14.45 15.99
N THR A 768 7.22 -14.94 15.24
CA THR A 768 7.18 -16.32 14.74
C THR A 768 7.97 -16.49 13.45
N ALA A 769 8.44 -15.40 12.85
CA ALA A 769 9.32 -15.37 11.70
C ALA A 769 10.38 -14.26 11.85
N VAL A 770 11.54 -14.49 11.22
CA VAL A 770 12.68 -13.56 11.19
C VAL A 770 13.06 -13.17 9.76
N ASP A 771 12.09 -13.15 8.89
CA ASP A 771 12.22 -12.93 7.44
C ASP A 771 11.80 -11.51 7.00
N GLY A 772 11.65 -10.59 7.93
CA GLY A 772 11.28 -9.20 7.66
C GLY A 772 9.77 -8.94 7.58
N THR A 773 8.93 -9.98 7.55
CA THR A 773 7.47 -9.85 7.52
C THR A 773 6.88 -9.45 8.87
N GLN A 774 7.63 -9.61 9.95
CA GLN A 774 7.17 -9.32 11.31
C GLN A 774 8.01 -8.27 12.03
N ASP A 775 7.34 -7.52 12.89
CA ASP A 775 7.91 -6.53 13.79
C ASP A 775 7.22 -6.54 15.15
N ALA A 776 7.84 -5.91 16.14
CA ALA A 776 7.21 -5.57 17.41
C ALA A 776 7.16 -4.05 17.55
N TRP A 777 5.95 -3.48 17.62
CA TRP A 777 5.78 -2.06 17.92
C TRP A 777 5.96 -1.84 19.43
N LEU A 778 6.89 -0.98 19.79
CA LEU A 778 7.27 -0.68 21.17
C LEU A 778 6.75 0.70 21.54
N LEU A 779 6.05 0.78 22.68
CA LEU A 779 5.56 2.03 23.25
C LEU A 779 6.24 2.27 24.60
N VAL A 780 6.96 3.39 24.71
CA VAL A 780 7.48 3.91 25.96
C VAL A 780 6.58 5.01 26.49
N THR A 781 6.31 4.98 27.80
CA THR A 781 5.49 5.96 28.51
C THR A 781 6.22 6.45 29.74
N VAL A 782 6.26 7.77 29.94
CA VAL A 782 6.80 8.39 31.18
C VAL A 782 5.78 8.23 32.28
N VAL A 783 6.24 7.82 33.46
CA VAL A 783 5.38 7.58 34.63
C VAL A 783 5.91 8.32 35.88
N ASP A 784 4.98 8.62 36.79
CA ASP A 784 5.32 9.15 38.14
C ASP A 784 5.76 8.03 39.07
N ALA A 785 6.06 8.37 40.33
CA ALA A 785 6.53 7.43 41.35
C ALA A 785 5.50 6.34 41.71
N SER A 786 4.21 6.52 41.37
CA SER A 786 3.17 5.52 41.53
C SER A 786 2.99 4.61 40.29
N GLY A 787 3.74 4.85 39.23
CA GLY A 787 3.62 4.15 37.95
C GLY A 787 2.48 4.67 37.06
N LYS A 788 1.87 5.80 37.38
CA LYS A 788 0.80 6.42 36.60
C LYS A 788 1.38 7.20 35.42
N PRO A 789 0.83 7.03 34.20
CA PRO A 789 1.22 7.82 33.03
C PRO A 789 1.09 9.33 33.25
N ILE A 790 2.10 10.08 32.83
CA ILE A 790 2.14 11.55 32.84
C ILE A 790 2.55 12.09 31.47
N SER A 791 2.15 13.34 31.19
CA SER A 791 2.37 13.98 29.88
C SER A 791 3.72 14.69 29.70
N ASN A 792 4.65 14.50 30.67
CA ASN A 792 5.96 15.15 30.62
C ASN A 792 6.83 14.55 29.51
N ASN A 793 7.46 15.41 28.71
CA ASN A 793 8.40 15.01 27.68
C ASN A 793 9.82 15.04 28.27
N VAL A 794 10.48 13.90 28.27
CA VAL A 794 11.87 13.71 28.73
C VAL A 794 12.66 13.01 27.62
N THR A 795 13.98 13.19 27.56
CA THR A 795 14.78 12.43 26.60
C THR A 795 14.75 10.95 26.97
N VAL A 796 14.38 10.08 26.01
CA VAL A 796 14.31 8.63 26.18
C VAL A 796 15.14 7.93 25.09
N THR A 797 16.00 6.99 25.51
CA THR A 797 16.71 6.10 24.59
C THR A 797 16.17 4.69 24.71
N LEU A 798 15.78 4.10 23.58
CA LEU A 798 15.56 2.66 23.43
C LEU A 798 16.83 2.04 22.86
N ALA A 799 17.32 0.95 23.48
CA ALA A 799 18.50 0.22 23.01
C ALA A 799 18.30 -1.29 23.11
N VAL A 800 18.78 -2.02 22.11
CA VAL A 800 18.94 -3.48 22.17
C VAL A 800 20.16 -3.74 23.05
N THR A 801 19.93 -4.19 24.28
CA THR A 801 21.00 -4.41 25.28
C THR A 801 21.56 -5.83 25.25
N SER A 802 20.84 -6.78 24.65
CA SER A 802 21.35 -8.12 24.32
C SER A 802 20.48 -8.76 23.23
N GLY A 803 21.06 -9.71 22.49
CA GLY A 803 20.38 -10.45 21.43
C GLY A 803 20.32 -9.72 20.09
N PRO A 804 19.63 -10.30 19.08
CA PRO A 804 19.53 -9.76 17.74
C PRO A 804 18.51 -8.65 17.63
N GLY A 805 18.56 -7.91 16.51
CA GLY A 805 17.51 -6.97 16.08
C GLY A 805 17.94 -5.52 16.11
N GLU A 806 17.07 -4.69 15.58
CA GLU A 806 17.39 -3.29 15.27
C GLU A 806 16.16 -2.39 15.26
N PHE A 807 16.44 -1.12 15.43
CA PHE A 807 15.57 0.01 15.11
C PHE A 807 15.94 0.59 13.73
N PRO A 808 15.14 1.49 13.15
CA PRO A 808 15.51 2.15 11.89
C PRO A 808 16.89 2.82 11.94
N THR A 809 17.27 3.34 13.12
CA THR A 809 18.57 4.00 13.36
C THR A 809 19.70 3.03 13.73
N GLY A 810 19.43 1.73 13.81
CA GLY A 810 20.39 0.71 14.21
C GLY A 810 20.10 0.14 15.61
N PRO A 811 21.13 -0.14 16.44
CA PRO A 811 20.94 -0.81 17.73
C PRO A 811 20.22 0.05 18.77
N SER A 812 20.05 1.35 18.54
CA SER A 812 19.36 2.26 19.45
C SER A 812 18.69 3.42 18.73
N ILE A 813 17.68 4.01 19.39
CA ILE A 813 17.01 5.23 18.96
C ILE A 813 16.79 6.14 20.18
N THR A 814 16.99 7.46 20.00
CA THR A 814 16.79 8.45 21.05
C THR A 814 15.70 9.44 20.66
N PHE A 815 14.67 9.52 21.48
CA PHE A 815 13.60 10.50 21.39
C PHE A 815 13.91 11.69 22.26
N THR A 816 13.78 12.90 21.72
CA THR A 816 14.00 14.13 22.45
C THR A 816 12.67 14.86 22.71
N PRO A 817 12.58 15.70 23.76
CA PRO A 817 11.36 16.47 23.99
C PRO A 817 10.94 17.26 22.76
N GLY A 818 9.74 16.96 22.22
CA GLY A 818 9.18 17.66 21.10
C GLY A 818 8.68 19.05 21.47
N THR A 819 8.97 20.02 20.61
CA THR A 819 8.51 21.41 20.76
C THR A 819 7.32 21.72 19.84
N GLY A 820 6.85 20.73 19.11
CA GLY A 820 5.83 20.94 18.06
C GLY A 820 6.37 21.60 16.81
N SER A 821 7.70 21.72 16.69
CA SER A 821 8.37 22.22 15.48
C SER A 821 8.76 21.06 14.56
N PRO A 822 8.65 21.23 13.22
CA PRO A 822 9.05 20.23 12.25
C PRO A 822 10.53 19.80 12.31
N ALA A 823 11.37 20.54 13.02
CA ALA A 823 12.79 20.26 13.12
C ALA A 823 13.14 19.08 14.05
N ASN A 824 12.16 18.50 14.74
CA ASN A 824 12.39 17.37 15.66
C ASN A 824 11.48 16.19 15.32
N ASP A 825 11.86 15.46 14.30
CA ASP A 825 11.10 14.33 13.78
C ASP A 825 11.12 13.09 14.67
N ILE A 826 12.11 12.98 15.60
CA ILE A 826 12.21 11.87 16.57
C ILE A 826 11.85 12.42 17.96
N ALA A 827 10.57 12.72 18.13
CA ALA A 827 10.08 13.40 19.32
C ALA A 827 9.30 12.49 20.27
N ILE A 828 9.51 12.70 21.57
CA ILE A 828 8.54 12.28 22.59
C ILE A 828 7.53 13.40 22.79
N LEU A 829 6.26 13.06 22.67
CA LEU A 829 5.14 13.98 22.80
C LEU A 829 4.11 13.41 23.78
N ASP A 830 3.51 14.24 24.62
CA ASP A 830 2.50 13.86 25.61
C ASP A 830 2.94 12.67 26.50
N GLY A 831 4.25 12.64 26.85
CA GLY A 831 4.84 11.61 27.69
C GLY A 831 5.03 10.25 27.02
N GLN A 832 4.85 10.15 25.70
CA GLN A 832 4.91 8.90 24.95
C GLN A 832 5.79 8.99 23.70
N ALA A 833 6.50 7.91 23.40
CA ALA A 833 7.18 7.67 22.15
C ALA A 833 7.05 6.20 21.75
N ALA A 834 7.07 5.91 20.45
CA ALA A 834 6.98 4.55 19.97
C ALA A 834 7.84 4.34 18.73
N ILE A 835 8.21 3.08 18.47
CA ILE A 835 8.94 2.68 17.25
C ILE A 835 8.79 1.18 17.05
N GLU A 836 8.93 0.75 15.81
CA GLU A 836 8.96 -0.66 15.44
C GLU A 836 10.37 -1.23 15.57
N PHE A 837 10.43 -2.42 16.16
CA PHE A 837 11.64 -3.23 16.32
C PHE A 837 11.55 -4.43 15.39
N ARG A 838 12.63 -4.72 14.65
CA ARG A 838 12.74 -5.87 13.74
C ARG A 838 13.97 -6.71 14.03
N THR A 839 13.91 -7.99 13.64
CA THR A 839 15.07 -8.88 13.65
C THR A 839 15.05 -9.83 12.47
N TYR A 840 16.22 -10.15 11.95
CA TYR A 840 16.42 -11.12 10.87
C TYR A 840 17.13 -12.40 11.36
N TYR A 841 17.20 -12.57 12.69
CA TYR A 841 17.80 -13.73 13.36
C TYR A 841 16.90 -14.18 14.50
N SER A 842 16.77 -15.49 14.69
CA SER A 842 16.06 -16.04 15.85
C SER A 842 16.90 -15.95 17.12
N GLY A 843 16.23 -15.73 18.24
CA GLY A 843 16.89 -15.58 19.55
C GLY A 843 16.04 -14.78 20.52
N THR A 844 16.67 -14.35 21.59
CA THR A 844 16.04 -13.52 22.61
C THR A 844 16.70 -12.15 22.64
N SER A 845 15.89 -11.11 22.39
CA SER A 845 16.33 -9.72 22.41
C SER A 845 15.84 -9.03 23.67
N VAL A 846 16.72 -8.36 24.39
CA VAL A 846 16.35 -7.52 25.52
C VAL A 846 16.45 -6.06 25.09
N ILE A 847 15.35 -5.35 25.16
CA ILE A 847 15.26 -3.93 24.81
C ILE A 847 15.07 -3.13 26.10
N THR A 848 15.91 -2.12 26.31
CA THR A 848 15.88 -1.24 27.48
C THR A 848 15.49 0.17 27.07
N ALA A 849 14.49 0.72 27.75
CA ALA A 849 14.16 2.15 27.72
C ALA A 849 14.87 2.84 28.90
N SER A 850 15.63 3.88 28.63
CA SER A 850 16.37 4.64 29.66
C SER A 850 16.20 6.14 29.48
N SER A 851 16.28 6.88 30.60
CA SER A 851 16.27 8.35 30.64
C SER A 851 17.10 8.80 31.86
N PRO A 852 17.88 9.89 31.74
CA PRO A 852 18.68 10.39 32.88
C PRO A 852 17.84 10.65 34.12
N GLY A 853 18.21 10.04 35.26
CA GLY A 853 17.57 10.25 36.56
C GLY A 853 16.23 9.52 36.75
N LEU A 854 15.77 8.72 35.80
CA LEU A 854 14.53 7.95 35.87
C LEU A 854 14.80 6.44 35.95
N THR A 855 13.88 5.71 36.57
CA THR A 855 13.92 4.24 36.59
C THR A 855 13.69 3.72 35.15
N SER A 856 14.62 2.91 34.67
CA SER A 856 14.55 2.27 33.33
C SER A 856 13.50 1.15 33.27
N ALA A 857 13.03 0.82 32.07
CA ALA A 857 12.14 -0.28 31.81
C ALA A 857 12.72 -1.20 30.73
N THR A 858 12.40 -2.49 30.79
CA THR A 858 12.84 -3.48 29.80
C THR A 858 11.67 -4.29 29.26
N VAL A 859 11.83 -4.77 28.02
CA VAL A 859 10.98 -5.77 27.42
C VAL A 859 11.85 -6.83 26.75
N THR A 860 11.41 -8.08 26.80
CA THR A 860 12.06 -9.19 26.12
C THR A 860 11.23 -9.64 24.94
N ILE A 861 11.86 -9.73 23.78
CA ILE A 861 11.24 -10.23 22.54
C ILE A 861 11.93 -11.55 22.17
N THR A 862 11.17 -12.61 22.01
CA THR A 862 11.65 -13.91 21.50
C THR A 862 11.29 -14.05 20.03
N SER A 863 12.27 -14.34 19.19
CA SER A 863 12.09 -14.55 17.76
C SER A 863 12.42 -15.99 17.35
N GLN A 864 11.68 -16.53 16.39
CA GLN A 864 11.74 -17.91 15.92
C GLN A 864 12.07 -17.94 14.44
N GLY A 865 12.66 -19.04 13.98
CA GLY A 865 13.03 -19.23 12.57
C GLY A 865 14.53 -19.40 12.37
N SER A 866 14.99 -19.17 11.16
CA SER A 866 16.38 -19.33 10.76
C SER A 866 16.80 -18.11 9.93
N PRO A 867 18.06 -17.64 10.03
CA PRO A 867 19.16 -18.16 10.83
C PRO A 867 19.05 -17.79 12.33
N ALA A 868 19.72 -18.56 13.17
CA ALA A 868 19.83 -18.24 14.60
C ALA A 868 20.90 -17.15 14.85
N TYR A 869 20.66 -16.33 15.86
CA TYR A 869 21.63 -15.38 16.38
C TYR A 869 22.75 -16.14 17.13
N VAL A 870 23.98 -15.78 16.83
CA VAL A 870 25.17 -16.28 17.54
C VAL A 870 25.99 -15.08 17.97
N GLU A 871 26.07 -14.86 19.29
CA GLU A 871 26.79 -13.72 19.85
C GLU A 871 28.25 -13.70 19.39
N GLY A 872 28.72 -12.52 18.96
CA GLY A 872 30.08 -12.34 18.44
C GLY A 872 30.34 -12.87 17.03
N GLN A 873 29.35 -13.56 16.41
CA GLN A 873 29.45 -14.07 15.03
C GLN A 873 28.43 -13.42 14.11
N THR A 874 27.18 -13.25 14.60
CA THR A 874 26.13 -12.56 13.83
C THR A 874 26.54 -11.10 13.66
N PRO A 875 26.53 -10.55 12.43
CA PRO A 875 26.85 -9.14 12.21
C PRO A 875 25.94 -8.25 13.05
N PRO A 876 26.50 -7.25 13.75
CA PRO A 876 25.69 -6.30 14.48
C PRO A 876 24.84 -5.48 13.52
N ALA A 877 23.73 -4.94 14.00
CA ALA A 877 22.93 -3.98 13.25
C ALA A 877 23.79 -2.74 12.89
N ASP A 878 23.70 -2.30 11.64
CA ASP A 878 24.41 -1.12 11.17
C ASP A 878 23.90 0.12 11.92
N ASN A 879 24.83 0.97 12.36
CA ASN A 879 24.47 2.25 12.92
C ASN A 879 24.09 3.21 11.80
N ARG A 880 22.85 3.64 11.80
CA ARG A 880 22.25 4.54 10.80
C ARG A 880 21.78 5.82 11.48
N PRO A 881 22.68 6.75 11.84
CA PRO A 881 22.27 7.98 12.51
C PRO A 881 21.36 8.80 11.59
N TYR A 882 20.24 9.26 12.15
CA TYR A 882 19.40 10.24 11.49
C TYR A 882 20.06 11.61 11.60
N THR A 883 20.42 12.19 10.46
CA THR A 883 21.15 13.46 10.41
C THR A 883 20.25 14.69 10.27
N GLY A 884 18.93 14.45 10.34
CA GLY A 884 17.94 15.51 10.11
C GLY A 884 17.79 15.88 8.65
N GLN A 885 17.11 16.96 8.41
CA GLN A 885 16.73 17.44 7.08
C GLN A 885 17.84 18.22 6.35
#